data_74bf4b04fa486bfc90dfdc87e771d377
#
_entry.id   74bf4b04fa486bfc90dfdc87e771d377
#
_cell.length_a   1.000
_cell.length_b   1.000
_cell.length_c   1.000
_cell.angle_alpha   90.00
_cell.angle_beta   90.00
_cell.angle_gamma   90.00
#
_symmetry.space_group_name_H-M   'P 1'
#
loop_
_entity.id
_entity.type
_entity.pdbx_description
1 polymer ?
#
loop_
_entity_poly.entity_id
_entity_poly.type
_entity_poly.pdbx_seq_one_letter_code
_entity_poly.pdbx_strand_id
1 'polypeptide(L)'
;FRNDKSILELANVVSSQIRAEGGADVPPLTPRPGAGAGNLVCGVFETIDAEAQAVADYFAPLWFDEKRLATPAQKRSTFAVLVRKRSQIASIESALRSAGMPVDVIGLGGLIHVPEVADIVSMLKVIADPDAGAALMRHLVGPRINLGAKDLAALGAYSRNRAKGSRAESKSLIKKIAAGNPERAEADDQFLGSLIDTLDEIEKCDRKTFTEVGYNRLKNFAADLRRLRSRAGGTITDLINEIERYLSLEEEVMLRDGTGSGRRHIDRFLDEAGKFARSGGTLSSFLQWLDITGEEEGGLKSAAPEVRSDVVQILTVHMSKGAEWDVVAVPGLAEGTFPGINKSDPDNWITNEKHIPFQLRGDSAELPHFSFGGATKNSEAKKAIDAYGKICNATKVREEIRLGYVAFTRARTHLIATTSWWRDGSDWVPPSTIFEQVALVAQSSGVILNNAEQPEDDAKNPKLENPETGIWPRDPLGDKREAFDAKVSAVNSATAVDLDKFAGTDLEIISWVDDAKALISESKRARNGGLEIPLPPRLSTSTLVALHKDPVELALNIRRPMPRAQDEYSRRGTAFHLWIERHFLAATLFDDDDLDFLDPLEPDQTLEGLKEKWLSSEWAARTPFAVEVPFEAVIGPVLVRGRIDAVYEIDGRYEVIDWKTGSTKLGPSSAVQLAVYRLAWANLKGIDPAQVSAAFHYVPSGQTDRSADLLTETELINLLSLGD
;
A
#
# COMPACT_ATOMS: atom_id res chain seq x y z
N PHE A 1 8.57 12.02 39.53
CA PHE A 1 8.72 11.73 38.09
C PHE A 1 9.20 10.28 37.88
N ARG A 2 9.01 9.73 36.67
CA ARG A 2 9.23 8.31 36.34
C ARG A 2 10.69 7.91 36.12
N ASN A 3 11.52 8.86 35.81
CA ASN A 3 12.93 8.68 35.47
C ASN A 3 13.80 8.50 36.74
N ASP A 4 14.94 7.81 36.62
CA ASP A 4 15.93 7.70 37.66
C ASP A 4 16.79 8.97 37.80
N LYS A 5 17.58 9.05 38.90
CA LYS A 5 18.19 10.32 39.36
C LYS A 5 19.11 11.00 38.35
N SER A 6 20.07 10.28 37.75
CA SER A 6 21.03 10.85 36.80
C SER A 6 20.36 11.39 35.51
N ILE A 7 19.29 10.72 35.06
CA ILE A 7 18.52 11.18 33.91
C ILE A 7 17.74 12.45 34.22
N LEU A 8 17.15 12.54 35.40
CA LEU A 8 16.47 13.76 35.86
C LEU A 8 17.43 14.93 36.06
N GLU A 9 18.63 14.67 36.56
CA GLU A 9 19.70 15.67 36.69
C GLU A 9 20.02 16.26 35.33
N LEU A 10 20.27 15.41 34.31
CA LEU A 10 20.49 15.87 32.94
C LEU A 10 19.30 16.66 32.41
N ALA A 11 18.07 16.19 32.58
CA ALA A 11 16.88 16.87 32.14
C ALA A 11 16.73 18.26 32.76
N ASN A 12 17.09 18.39 34.05
CA ASN A 12 17.08 19.66 34.76
C ASN A 12 18.19 20.62 34.25
N VAL A 13 19.37 20.11 33.92
CA VAL A 13 20.46 20.91 33.35
C VAL A 13 20.08 21.43 31.99
N VAL A 14 19.60 20.57 31.09
CA VAL A 14 19.18 20.93 29.73
C VAL A 14 18.02 21.93 29.74
N SER A 15 17.07 21.80 30.67
CA SER A 15 15.94 22.72 30.78
C SER A 15 16.24 24.01 31.52
N SER A 16 17.39 24.11 32.23
CA SER A 16 17.75 25.30 33.01
C SER A 16 17.87 26.56 32.16
N GLN A 17 18.44 26.43 30.96
CA GLN A 17 18.56 27.52 30.01
C GLN A 17 17.19 28.08 29.58
N ILE A 18 16.25 27.20 29.30
CA ILE A 18 14.87 27.57 28.90
C ILE A 18 14.17 28.29 30.05
N ARG A 19 14.37 27.84 31.29
CA ARG A 19 13.81 28.49 32.49
C ARG A 19 14.42 29.89 32.75
N ALA A 20 15.72 30.01 32.53
CA ALA A 20 16.43 31.31 32.73
C ALA A 20 16.00 32.40 31.74
N GLU A 21 15.59 32.03 30.53
CA GLU A 21 15.18 32.96 29.48
C GLU A 21 13.68 33.38 29.56
N GLY A 22 12.98 33.10 30.67
CA GLY A 22 11.62 33.55 30.92
C GLY A 22 10.52 32.72 30.28
N GLY A 23 10.79 31.44 30.04
CA GLY A 23 9.76 30.45 29.72
C GLY A 23 8.83 30.18 30.91
N ALA A 24 7.84 29.30 30.70
CA ALA A 24 6.88 28.93 31.76
C ALA A 24 7.61 28.56 33.07
N ASP A 25 7.06 29.02 34.20
CA ASP A 25 7.57 28.70 35.53
C ASP A 25 7.36 27.21 35.84
N VAL A 26 8.27 26.36 35.32
CA VAL A 26 8.25 24.91 35.53
C VAL A 26 9.26 24.58 36.61
N PRO A 27 8.86 24.06 37.77
CA PRO A 27 9.78 23.69 38.83
C PRO A 27 10.74 22.60 38.39
N PRO A 28 11.96 22.50 38.96
CA PRO A 28 12.87 21.41 38.68
C PRO A 28 12.22 20.04 38.95
N LEU A 29 12.54 19.08 38.10
CA LEU A 29 12.02 17.72 38.27
C LEU A 29 12.64 17.06 39.48
N THR A 30 11.82 16.45 40.33
CA THR A 30 12.24 15.70 41.50
C THR A 30 12.04 14.20 41.28
N PRO A 31 12.98 13.34 41.71
CA PRO A 31 12.85 11.91 41.54
C PRO A 31 11.71 11.33 42.41
N ARG A 32 11.07 10.25 41.93
CA ARG A 32 10.08 9.53 42.73
C ARG A 32 10.70 8.91 43.97
N PRO A 33 9.94 8.69 45.04
CA PRO A 33 10.41 7.90 46.16
C PRO A 33 10.88 6.51 45.68
N GLY A 34 12.10 6.09 46.04
CA GLY A 34 12.67 4.81 45.61
C GLY A 34 13.26 4.82 44.19
N ALA A 35 13.42 5.98 43.54
CA ALA A 35 14.12 6.06 42.25
C ALA A 35 15.58 5.56 42.37
N GLY A 36 16.03 4.76 41.41
CA GLY A 36 17.40 4.28 41.28
C GLY A 36 18.38 5.43 40.99
N ALA A 37 19.67 5.12 40.98
CA ALA A 37 20.70 6.07 40.56
C ALA A 37 20.51 6.47 39.08
N GLY A 38 20.08 5.53 38.25
CA GLY A 38 20.01 5.65 36.81
C GLY A 38 21.38 5.42 36.15
N ASN A 39 21.35 5.11 34.87
CA ASN A 39 22.57 4.89 34.08
C ASN A 39 22.61 5.94 32.96
N LEU A 40 23.40 6.98 33.14
CA LEU A 40 23.68 7.97 32.11
C LEU A 40 25.02 7.62 31.44
N VAL A 41 24.99 7.44 30.14
CA VAL A 41 26.15 7.05 29.35
C VAL A 41 26.30 8.01 28.19
N CYS A 42 27.52 8.44 27.87
CA CYS A 42 27.79 9.24 26.70
C CYS A 42 29.06 8.82 25.98
N GLY A 43 29.22 9.25 24.73
CA GLY A 43 30.43 8.98 23.95
C GLY A 43 30.52 9.80 22.67
N VAL A 44 31.76 10.14 22.31
CA VAL A 44 32.15 10.72 21.02
C VAL A 44 32.85 9.65 20.21
N PHE A 45 32.42 9.44 19.00
CA PHE A 45 32.93 8.41 18.09
C PHE A 45 33.54 9.05 16.84
N GLU A 46 34.37 8.31 16.13
CA GLU A 46 34.95 8.80 14.89
C GLU A 46 33.90 8.97 13.78
N THR A 47 33.12 7.91 13.54
CA THR A 47 32.14 7.86 12.44
C THR A 47 30.73 7.50 12.94
N ILE A 48 29.71 7.77 12.11
CA ILE A 48 28.33 7.38 12.40
C ILE A 48 28.17 5.86 12.52
N ASP A 49 28.96 5.09 11.80
CA ASP A 49 28.87 3.62 11.84
C ASP A 49 29.48 3.08 13.15
N ALA A 50 30.60 3.68 13.62
CA ALA A 50 31.17 3.39 14.94
C ALA A 50 30.23 3.82 16.08
N GLU A 51 29.54 4.96 15.93
CA GLU A 51 28.52 5.42 16.86
C GLU A 51 27.34 4.43 16.92
N ALA A 52 26.83 3.97 15.77
CA ALA A 52 25.74 3.02 15.68
C ALA A 52 26.12 1.67 16.30
N GLN A 53 27.34 1.19 16.03
CA GLN A 53 27.86 -0.05 16.61
C GLN A 53 27.96 0.06 18.14
N ALA A 54 28.44 1.17 18.66
CA ALA A 54 28.53 1.38 20.11
C ALA A 54 27.16 1.37 20.80
N VAL A 55 26.10 1.90 20.15
CA VAL A 55 24.73 1.78 20.65
C VAL A 55 24.30 0.33 20.70
N ALA A 56 24.58 -0.45 19.64
CA ALA A 56 24.25 -1.87 19.58
C ALA A 56 25.01 -2.68 20.65
N ASP A 57 26.31 -2.42 20.82
CA ASP A 57 27.17 -3.07 21.82
C ASP A 57 26.73 -2.78 23.25
N TYR A 58 26.22 -1.58 23.51
CA TYR A 58 25.65 -1.24 24.81
C TYR A 58 24.30 -1.92 25.06
N PHE A 59 23.48 -2.04 24.03
CA PHE A 59 22.16 -2.67 24.16
C PHE A 59 22.25 -4.18 24.28
N ALA A 60 23.17 -4.85 23.58
CA ALA A 60 23.24 -6.30 23.49
C ALA A 60 23.30 -7.01 24.86
N PRO A 61 24.20 -6.66 25.80
CA PRO A 61 24.26 -7.32 27.11
C PRO A 61 22.97 -7.11 27.93
N LEU A 62 22.30 -5.98 27.78
CA LEU A 62 21.02 -5.70 28.46
C LEU A 62 19.85 -6.43 27.79
N TRP A 63 19.92 -6.59 26.46
CA TRP A 63 18.89 -7.28 25.68
C TRP A 63 18.91 -8.78 25.92
N PHE A 64 20.10 -9.40 25.93
CA PHE A 64 20.30 -10.84 26.12
C PHE A 64 20.50 -11.25 27.58
N ASP A 65 20.26 -10.34 28.53
CA ASP A 65 20.34 -10.67 29.96
C ASP A 65 19.39 -11.81 30.33
N GLU A 66 19.92 -12.83 31.01
CA GLU A 66 19.16 -14.03 31.38
C GLU A 66 17.91 -13.72 32.21
N LYS A 67 18.00 -12.73 33.12
CA LYS A 67 16.87 -12.32 33.97
C LYS A 67 15.79 -11.65 33.12
N ARG A 68 16.19 -10.84 32.14
CA ARG A 68 15.26 -10.26 31.17
C ARG A 68 14.56 -11.36 30.37
N LEU A 69 15.31 -12.32 29.85
CA LEU A 69 14.74 -13.42 29.04
C LEU A 69 13.82 -14.34 29.84
N ALA A 70 14.14 -14.56 31.14
CA ALA A 70 13.28 -15.33 32.06
C ALA A 70 12.00 -14.57 32.48
N THR A 71 11.95 -13.24 32.28
CA THR A 71 10.81 -12.40 32.61
C THR A 71 9.70 -12.58 31.56
N PRO A 72 8.38 -12.68 31.94
CA PRO A 72 7.28 -12.69 31.00
C PRO A 72 7.34 -11.48 30.03
N ALA A 73 7.00 -11.70 28.77
CA ALA A 73 7.17 -10.70 27.69
C ALA A 73 6.60 -9.32 28.06
N GLN A 74 5.41 -9.26 28.68
CA GLN A 74 4.74 -8.00 29.06
C GLN A 74 5.47 -7.20 30.16
N LYS A 75 6.43 -7.82 30.86
CA LYS A 75 7.19 -7.19 31.97
C LYS A 75 8.67 -7.03 31.64
N ARG A 76 9.11 -7.41 30.44
CA ARG A 76 10.50 -7.24 30.01
C ARG A 76 10.83 -5.77 29.86
N SER A 77 12.08 -5.40 30.10
CA SER A 77 12.57 -4.06 29.80
C SER A 77 12.43 -3.74 28.32
N THR A 78 12.06 -2.51 28.06
CA THR A 78 11.75 -1.96 26.73
C THR A 78 12.91 -1.10 26.24
N PHE A 79 13.16 -1.11 24.92
CA PHE A 79 14.31 -0.44 24.31
C PHE A 79 13.88 0.47 23.17
N ALA A 80 14.46 1.66 23.11
CA ALA A 80 14.27 2.56 21.98
C ALA A 80 15.54 3.32 21.58
N VAL A 81 15.62 3.66 20.30
CA VAL A 81 16.57 4.62 19.76
C VAL A 81 15.81 5.82 19.21
N LEU A 82 16.07 7.00 19.75
CA LEU A 82 15.39 8.23 19.38
C LEU A 82 16.30 9.07 18.47
N VAL A 83 15.97 9.12 17.18
CA VAL A 83 16.74 9.87 16.19
C VAL A 83 16.14 11.25 15.92
N ARG A 84 16.99 12.22 15.59
CA ARG A 84 16.52 13.55 15.17
C ARG A 84 16.24 13.59 13.66
N LYS A 85 17.09 12.96 12.87
CA LYS A 85 16.96 12.88 11.41
C LYS A 85 16.80 11.43 10.97
N ARG A 86 15.97 11.22 9.97
CA ARG A 86 15.70 9.86 9.44
C ARG A 86 16.90 9.20 8.79
N SER A 87 17.82 10.00 8.23
CA SER A 87 19.08 9.48 7.67
C SER A 87 19.91 8.69 8.66
N GLN A 88 19.69 8.88 9.99
CA GLN A 88 20.39 8.12 11.02
C GLN A 88 19.89 6.68 11.20
N ILE A 89 18.68 6.36 10.67
CA ILE A 89 18.01 5.08 10.96
C ILE A 89 18.77 3.90 10.36
N ALA A 90 19.23 4.01 9.12
CA ALA A 90 19.80 2.88 8.38
C ALA A 90 21.03 2.27 9.03
N SER A 91 22.00 3.10 9.47
CA SER A 91 23.22 2.62 10.15
C SER A 91 22.89 1.99 11.51
N ILE A 92 21.98 2.60 12.28
CA ILE A 92 21.55 2.09 13.59
C ILE A 92 20.79 0.78 13.45
N GLU A 93 19.84 0.70 12.52
CA GLU A 93 19.10 -0.53 12.23
C GLU A 93 20.04 -1.67 11.82
N SER A 94 21.00 -1.37 10.94
CA SER A 94 22.00 -2.36 10.50
C SER A 94 22.84 -2.88 11.66
N ALA A 95 23.34 -2.00 12.54
CA ALA A 95 24.14 -2.39 13.69
C ALA A 95 23.34 -3.25 14.69
N LEU A 96 22.13 -2.85 15.04
CA LEU A 96 21.26 -3.60 15.96
C LEU A 96 20.88 -4.98 15.40
N ARG A 97 20.53 -5.08 14.11
CA ARG A 97 20.23 -6.36 13.46
C ARG A 97 21.46 -7.26 13.37
N SER A 98 22.63 -6.69 13.08
CA SER A 98 23.90 -7.44 13.06
C SER A 98 24.25 -8.00 14.44
N ALA A 99 23.88 -7.30 15.51
CA ALA A 99 23.99 -7.77 16.89
C ALA A 99 22.89 -8.78 17.29
N GLY A 100 22.01 -9.19 16.36
CA GLY A 100 20.98 -10.21 16.59
C GLY A 100 19.72 -9.68 17.29
N MET A 101 19.55 -8.38 17.43
CA MET A 101 18.36 -7.79 18.03
C MET A 101 17.28 -7.54 16.99
N PRO A 102 16.01 -7.96 17.23
CA PRO A 102 14.90 -7.61 16.36
C PRO A 102 14.59 -6.10 16.47
N VAL A 103 14.42 -5.44 15.33
CA VAL A 103 14.25 -3.99 15.26
C VAL A 103 12.91 -3.66 14.62
N ASP A 104 12.21 -2.68 15.22
CA ASP A 104 11.01 -2.07 14.73
C ASP A 104 11.21 -0.58 14.48
N VAL A 105 11.16 -0.16 13.22
CA VAL A 105 11.30 1.26 12.86
C VAL A 105 9.92 1.89 12.79
N ILE A 106 9.62 2.75 13.77
CA ILE A 106 8.33 3.43 13.91
C ILE A 106 8.40 4.81 13.27
N GLY A 107 7.39 5.12 12.43
CA GLY A 107 7.25 6.46 11.87
C GLY A 107 8.40 6.85 10.96
N LEU A 108 8.87 5.93 10.18
CA LEU A 108 9.50 6.30 8.93
C LEU A 108 8.56 7.28 8.26
N GLY A 109 9.05 8.46 7.98
CA GLY A 109 8.32 9.56 7.40
C GLY A 109 7.57 9.20 6.15
N GLY A 110 6.52 8.59 6.42
CA GLY A 110 5.65 7.90 5.53
C GLY A 110 5.95 6.41 5.48
N LEU A 111 4.89 5.73 5.75
CA LEU A 111 4.68 4.33 5.46
C LEU A 111 5.23 3.93 4.08
N ILE A 112 5.27 4.87 3.13
CA ILE A 112 5.78 4.70 1.75
C ILE A 112 7.30 4.42 1.66
N HIS A 113 8.08 4.70 2.71
CA HIS A 113 9.52 4.44 2.73
C HIS A 113 9.90 3.13 3.45
N VAL A 114 8.92 2.47 4.08
CA VAL A 114 9.13 1.12 4.61
C VAL A 114 9.46 0.18 3.45
N PRO A 115 10.50 -0.65 3.51
CA PRO A 115 10.98 -1.42 2.37
C PRO A 115 9.89 -2.20 1.63
N GLU A 116 9.06 -2.94 2.35
CA GLU A 116 7.96 -3.73 1.80
C GLU A 116 6.88 -2.85 1.15
N VAL A 117 6.57 -1.69 1.74
CA VAL A 117 5.61 -0.74 1.16
C VAL A 117 6.21 -0.02 -0.04
N ALA A 118 7.49 0.32 0.02
CA ALA A 118 8.23 0.91 -1.11
C ALA A 118 8.29 -0.04 -2.32
N ASP A 119 8.38 -1.35 -2.08
CA ASP A 119 8.31 -2.36 -3.14
C ASP A 119 6.91 -2.41 -3.77
N ILE A 120 5.85 -2.35 -2.96
CA ILE A 120 4.47 -2.26 -3.48
C ILE A 120 4.28 -0.97 -4.29
N VAL A 121 4.67 0.19 -3.74
CA VAL A 121 4.51 1.50 -4.41
C VAL A 121 5.29 1.56 -5.71
N SER A 122 6.53 1.04 -5.73
CA SER A 122 7.32 0.99 -6.96
C SER A 122 6.69 0.08 -8.01
N MET A 123 6.11 -1.06 -7.62
CA MET A 123 5.39 -1.94 -8.55
C MET A 123 4.11 -1.28 -9.08
N LEU A 124 3.34 -0.60 -8.22
CA LEU A 124 2.17 0.18 -8.65
C LEU A 124 2.55 1.26 -9.68
N LYS A 125 3.69 1.97 -9.48
CA LYS A 125 4.22 2.94 -10.44
C LYS A 125 4.58 2.27 -11.77
N VAL A 126 5.28 1.13 -11.75
CA VAL A 126 5.62 0.36 -12.97
C VAL A 126 4.38 -0.14 -13.73
N ILE A 127 3.30 -0.45 -13.02
CA ILE A 127 2.03 -0.87 -13.64
C ILE A 127 1.32 0.32 -14.29
N ALA A 128 1.31 1.49 -13.63
CA ALA A 128 0.52 2.64 -14.03
C ALA A 128 1.21 3.57 -15.03
N ASP A 129 2.54 3.66 -14.98
CA ASP A 129 3.32 4.65 -15.70
C ASP A 129 4.46 4.00 -16.51
N PRO A 130 4.42 4.06 -17.86
CA PRO A 130 5.49 3.52 -18.70
C PRO A 130 6.82 4.27 -18.54
N ASP A 131 6.84 5.47 -17.97
CA ASP A 131 8.05 6.25 -17.73
C ASP A 131 8.67 6.01 -16.33
N ALA A 132 8.05 5.17 -15.50
CA ALA A 132 8.55 4.83 -14.17
C ALA A 132 9.79 3.92 -14.17
N GLY A 133 10.78 4.22 -15.00
CA GLY A 133 12.01 3.43 -15.13
C GLY A 133 12.81 3.30 -13.83
N ALA A 134 12.86 4.35 -13.02
CA ALA A 134 13.52 4.33 -11.71
C ALA A 134 12.85 3.33 -10.75
N ALA A 135 11.51 3.28 -10.74
CA ALA A 135 10.74 2.31 -9.96
C ALA A 135 10.98 0.87 -10.46
N LEU A 136 11.05 0.69 -11.78
CA LEU A 136 11.38 -0.61 -12.39
C LEU A 136 12.76 -1.12 -11.95
N MET A 137 13.77 -0.24 -11.88
CA MET A 137 15.13 -0.61 -11.48
C MET A 137 15.17 -1.26 -10.10
N ARG A 138 14.35 -0.80 -9.14
CA ARG A 138 14.25 -1.39 -7.81
C ARG A 138 13.92 -2.90 -7.87
N HIS A 139 13.02 -3.30 -8.76
CA HIS A 139 12.64 -4.71 -8.93
C HIS A 139 13.68 -5.50 -9.73
N LEU A 140 14.26 -4.89 -10.78
CA LEU A 140 15.26 -5.57 -11.61
C LEU A 140 16.53 -5.94 -10.85
N VAL A 141 17.00 -5.05 -9.97
CA VAL A 141 18.21 -5.31 -9.14
C VAL A 141 17.89 -5.99 -7.82
N GLY A 142 16.63 -6.01 -7.43
CA GLY A 142 16.16 -6.63 -6.20
C GLY A 142 16.36 -8.15 -6.18
N PRO A 143 16.26 -8.79 -5.00
CA PRO A 143 16.61 -10.19 -4.78
C PRO A 143 15.79 -11.18 -5.64
N ARG A 144 14.57 -10.81 -6.02
CA ARG A 144 13.69 -11.68 -6.79
C ARG A 144 14.16 -11.86 -8.25
N ILE A 145 14.58 -10.76 -8.91
CA ILE A 145 15.01 -10.80 -10.31
C ILE A 145 16.54 -10.82 -10.40
N ASN A 146 17.22 -10.03 -9.57
CA ASN A 146 18.65 -10.01 -9.38
C ASN A 146 19.44 -9.98 -10.70
N LEU A 147 19.22 -8.93 -11.51
CA LEU A 147 19.93 -8.72 -12.78
C LEU A 147 21.29 -8.08 -12.56
N GLY A 148 22.28 -8.56 -13.30
CA GLY A 148 23.61 -7.98 -13.34
C GLY A 148 23.71 -6.76 -14.28
N ALA A 149 24.84 -6.05 -14.15
CA ALA A 149 25.11 -4.83 -14.94
C ALA A 149 25.07 -5.06 -16.44
N LYS A 150 25.51 -6.23 -16.93
CA LYS A 150 25.49 -6.57 -18.36
C LYS A 150 24.07 -6.56 -18.93
N ASP A 151 23.14 -7.22 -18.25
CA ASP A 151 21.76 -7.34 -18.73
C ASP A 151 21.01 -6.00 -18.62
N LEU A 152 21.27 -5.23 -17.56
CA LEU A 152 20.73 -3.88 -17.40
C LEU A 152 21.26 -2.92 -18.46
N ALA A 153 22.58 -2.99 -18.79
CA ALA A 153 23.16 -2.19 -19.85
C ALA A 153 22.57 -2.53 -21.22
N ALA A 154 22.35 -3.83 -21.50
CA ALA A 154 21.69 -4.30 -22.70
C ALA A 154 20.25 -3.77 -22.79
N LEU A 155 19.44 -3.91 -21.74
CA LEU A 155 18.08 -3.39 -21.68
C LEU A 155 18.04 -1.88 -21.93
N GLY A 156 18.93 -1.12 -21.28
CA GLY A 156 19.06 0.32 -21.46
C GLY A 156 19.52 0.72 -22.86
N ALA A 157 20.38 -0.08 -23.52
CA ALA A 157 20.79 0.16 -24.91
C ALA A 157 19.61 -0.01 -25.88
N TYR A 158 18.81 -1.06 -25.70
CA TYR A 158 17.59 -1.27 -26.47
C TYR A 158 16.58 -0.14 -26.30
N SER A 159 16.34 0.29 -25.06
CA SER A 159 15.46 1.41 -24.74
C SER A 159 15.90 2.69 -25.47
N ARG A 160 17.17 3.05 -25.41
CA ARG A 160 17.73 4.23 -26.11
C ARG A 160 17.64 4.12 -27.64
N ASN A 161 17.89 2.94 -28.20
CA ASN A 161 17.81 2.72 -29.65
C ASN A 161 16.36 2.81 -30.15
N ARG A 162 15.42 2.29 -29.38
CA ARG A 162 13.97 2.41 -29.66
C ARG A 162 13.55 3.88 -29.66
N ALA A 163 13.96 4.66 -28.66
CA ALA A 163 13.68 6.10 -28.59
C ALA A 163 14.23 6.86 -29.80
N LYS A 164 15.43 6.52 -30.27
CA LYS A 164 16.03 7.12 -31.48
C LYS A 164 15.22 6.78 -32.73
N GLY A 165 14.75 5.55 -32.87
CA GLY A 165 13.90 5.11 -33.96
C GLY A 165 12.55 5.83 -33.99
N SER A 166 11.85 5.85 -32.88
CA SER A 166 10.58 6.56 -32.70
C SER A 166 10.70 8.06 -32.94
N ARG A 167 11.82 8.68 -32.50
CA ARG A 167 12.11 10.08 -32.72
C ARG A 167 12.36 10.40 -34.23
N ALA A 168 13.03 9.49 -34.93
CA ALA A 168 13.24 9.64 -36.37
C ALA A 168 11.91 9.57 -37.14
N GLU A 169 11.02 8.66 -36.76
CA GLU A 169 9.67 8.54 -37.32
C GLU A 169 8.82 9.76 -36.99
N SER A 170 8.80 10.20 -35.71
CA SER A 170 8.07 11.38 -35.27
C SER A 170 8.58 12.66 -35.95
N LYS A 171 9.93 12.86 -36.12
CA LYS A 171 10.48 13.96 -36.85
C LYS A 171 10.10 13.93 -38.36
N SER A 172 10.02 12.72 -38.93
CA SER A 172 9.53 12.54 -40.31
C SER A 172 8.04 12.89 -40.43
N LEU A 173 7.22 12.48 -39.46
CA LEU A 173 5.80 12.79 -39.43
C LEU A 173 5.55 14.29 -39.18
N ILE A 174 6.26 14.88 -38.22
CA ILE A 174 6.19 16.32 -37.90
C ILE A 174 6.66 17.14 -39.12
N LYS A 175 7.71 16.73 -39.82
CA LYS A 175 8.11 17.37 -41.08
C LYS A 175 7.02 17.30 -42.17
N LYS A 176 6.29 16.18 -42.25
CA LYS A 176 5.13 16.03 -43.13
C LYS A 176 3.95 16.91 -42.73
N ILE A 177 3.72 17.11 -41.44
CA ILE A 177 2.64 17.93 -40.90
C ILE A 177 3.03 19.40 -40.87
N ALA A 178 4.30 19.74 -40.58
CA ALA A 178 4.83 21.11 -40.48
C ALA A 178 5.22 21.74 -41.82
N ALA A 179 4.99 21.08 -42.95
CA ALA A 179 5.13 21.72 -44.26
C ALA A 179 4.25 22.99 -44.40
N GLY A 180 3.47 23.34 -43.40
CA GLY A 180 2.66 24.56 -43.29
C GLY A 180 3.07 25.56 -42.19
N ASN A 181 3.95 25.24 -41.23
CA ASN A 181 4.35 26.20 -40.19
C ASN A 181 5.62 25.77 -39.42
N PRO A 182 6.80 26.37 -39.74
CA PRO A 182 8.10 25.94 -39.21
C PRO A 182 8.41 26.31 -37.75
N GLU A 183 7.63 27.18 -37.08
CA GLU A 183 7.94 27.70 -35.74
C GLU A 183 7.55 26.81 -34.57
N ARG A 184 6.93 25.64 -34.79
CA ARG A 184 6.44 24.73 -33.76
C ARG A 184 7.21 23.41 -33.62
N ALA A 185 8.39 23.28 -34.15
CA ALA A 185 9.11 22.00 -34.20
C ALA A 185 10.34 21.91 -33.27
N GLU A 186 10.29 22.49 -32.08
CA GLU A 186 11.23 22.14 -31.01
C GLU A 186 10.65 20.97 -30.22
N ALA A 187 10.97 19.75 -30.66
CA ALA A 187 10.71 18.56 -29.88
C ALA A 187 11.74 18.48 -28.76
N ASP A 188 11.23 18.37 -27.53
CA ASP A 188 11.98 18.19 -26.29
C ASP A 188 13.07 17.10 -26.44
N ASP A 189 14.33 17.46 -26.18
CA ASP A 189 15.50 16.63 -26.47
C ASP A 189 15.76 15.53 -25.48
N GLN A 190 14.87 15.35 -24.47
CA GLN A 190 15.07 14.49 -23.30
C GLN A 190 14.32 13.15 -23.29
N PHE A 191 13.70 12.73 -24.38
CA PHE A 191 13.03 11.42 -24.39
C PHE A 191 14.06 10.28 -24.38
N LEU A 192 14.30 9.72 -23.20
CA LEU A 192 15.31 8.67 -22.96
C LEU A 192 14.86 7.26 -23.38
N GLY A 193 13.62 7.09 -23.80
CA GLY A 193 12.99 5.79 -24.07
C GLY A 193 12.50 5.07 -22.80
N SER A 194 11.36 4.41 -22.90
CA SER A 194 10.78 3.64 -21.79
C SER A 194 11.49 2.29 -21.63
N LEU A 195 12.03 2.03 -20.45
CA LEU A 195 12.56 0.72 -20.05
C LEU A 195 11.42 -0.31 -19.93
N ILE A 196 10.26 0.14 -19.49
CA ILE A 196 9.06 -0.68 -19.28
C ILE A 196 8.52 -1.19 -20.62
N ASP A 197 8.40 -0.30 -21.61
CA ASP A 197 8.01 -0.70 -22.97
C ASP A 197 9.02 -1.65 -23.61
N THR A 198 10.30 -1.44 -23.33
CA THR A 198 11.36 -2.33 -23.83
C THR A 198 11.26 -3.71 -23.18
N LEU A 199 10.92 -3.78 -21.90
CA LEU A 199 10.68 -5.03 -21.18
C LEU A 199 9.46 -5.76 -21.74
N ASP A 200 8.37 -5.07 -22.05
CA ASP A 200 7.18 -5.67 -22.65
C ASP A 200 7.47 -6.31 -24.01
N GLU A 201 8.44 -5.77 -24.74
CA GLU A 201 8.89 -6.26 -26.05
C GLU A 201 10.20 -7.05 -25.98
N ILE A 202 10.57 -7.58 -24.81
CA ILE A 202 11.86 -8.30 -24.60
C ILE A 202 12.09 -9.43 -25.62
N GLU A 203 11.02 -10.07 -26.11
CA GLU A 203 11.12 -11.14 -27.10
C GLU A 203 11.56 -10.64 -28.49
N LYS A 204 11.45 -9.34 -28.78
CA LYS A 204 11.95 -8.71 -29.98
C LYS A 204 13.42 -8.32 -29.90
N CYS A 205 14.01 -8.36 -28.70
CA CYS A 205 15.41 -8.04 -28.48
C CYS A 205 16.32 -9.22 -28.91
N ASP A 206 17.52 -8.91 -29.41
CA ASP A 206 18.51 -9.95 -29.72
C ASP A 206 18.99 -10.62 -28.44
N ARG A 207 18.58 -11.90 -28.26
CA ARG A 207 18.92 -12.71 -27.08
C ARG A 207 20.43 -12.78 -26.81
N LYS A 208 21.28 -12.68 -27.84
CA LYS A 208 22.74 -12.78 -27.69
C LYS A 208 23.37 -11.62 -26.91
N THR A 209 22.65 -10.48 -26.79
CA THR A 209 23.13 -9.31 -26.02
C THR A 209 22.98 -9.49 -24.53
N PHE A 210 22.12 -10.40 -24.10
CA PHE A 210 21.86 -10.72 -22.70
C PHE A 210 22.59 -11.98 -22.26
N THR A 211 22.73 -12.16 -20.95
CA THR A 211 23.04 -13.48 -20.42
C THR A 211 21.79 -14.38 -20.54
N GLU A 212 21.99 -15.69 -20.66
CA GLU A 212 20.85 -16.61 -20.77
C GLU A 212 19.94 -16.53 -19.54
N VAL A 213 20.53 -16.44 -18.36
CA VAL A 213 19.81 -16.30 -17.08
C VAL A 213 19.07 -14.99 -17.03
N GLY A 214 19.73 -13.87 -17.37
CA GLY A 214 19.12 -12.53 -17.35
C GLY A 214 17.97 -12.40 -18.34
N TYR A 215 18.13 -12.91 -19.56
CA TYR A 215 17.05 -12.92 -20.55
C TYR A 215 15.82 -13.68 -20.07
N ASN A 216 16.00 -14.88 -19.52
CA ASN A 216 14.89 -15.69 -19.02
C ASN A 216 14.18 -15.01 -17.84
N ARG A 217 14.93 -14.37 -16.93
CA ARG A 217 14.37 -13.59 -15.82
C ARG A 217 13.56 -12.40 -16.33
N LEU A 218 14.07 -11.64 -17.28
CA LEU A 218 13.36 -10.53 -17.91
C LEU A 218 12.09 -10.98 -18.61
N LYS A 219 12.15 -12.07 -19.38
CA LYS A 219 10.98 -12.65 -20.07
C LYS A 219 9.88 -13.07 -19.08
N ASN A 220 10.24 -13.76 -18.01
CA ASN A 220 9.29 -14.17 -16.97
C ASN A 220 8.69 -12.95 -16.27
N PHE A 221 9.51 -11.96 -15.94
CA PHE A 221 9.03 -10.75 -15.29
C PHE A 221 8.10 -9.94 -16.20
N ALA A 222 8.38 -9.85 -17.51
CA ALA A 222 7.49 -9.22 -18.48
C ALA A 222 6.12 -9.91 -18.53
N ALA A 223 6.09 -11.24 -18.47
CA ALA A 223 4.84 -11.99 -18.41
C ALA A 223 4.05 -11.73 -17.12
N ASP A 224 4.75 -11.70 -15.97
CA ASP A 224 4.13 -11.40 -14.69
C ASP A 224 3.59 -9.97 -14.64
N LEU A 225 4.34 -9.00 -15.18
CA LEU A 225 3.91 -7.60 -15.25
C LEU A 225 2.66 -7.44 -16.12
N ARG A 226 2.57 -8.13 -17.26
CA ARG A 226 1.34 -8.15 -18.08
C ARG A 226 0.15 -8.71 -17.31
N ARG A 227 0.35 -9.77 -16.51
CA ARG A 227 -0.68 -10.35 -15.65
C ARG A 227 -1.14 -9.35 -14.58
N LEU A 228 -0.22 -8.67 -13.91
CA LEU A 228 -0.55 -7.65 -12.90
C LEU A 228 -1.30 -6.47 -13.53
N ARG A 229 -0.89 -6.00 -14.71
CA ARG A 229 -1.59 -4.94 -15.45
C ARG A 229 -3.01 -5.32 -15.84
N SER A 230 -3.27 -6.57 -16.18
CA SER A 230 -4.64 -7.03 -16.47
C SER A 230 -5.57 -6.91 -15.25
N ARG A 231 -5.02 -6.80 -14.03
CA ARG A 231 -5.76 -6.58 -12.79
C ARG A 231 -5.88 -5.10 -12.40
N ALA A 232 -5.19 -4.19 -13.09
CA ALA A 232 -5.18 -2.76 -12.76
C ALA A 232 -6.56 -2.07 -12.88
N GLY A 233 -7.51 -2.68 -13.59
CA GLY A 233 -8.91 -2.20 -13.65
C GLY A 233 -9.76 -2.56 -12.43
N GLY A 234 -9.25 -3.34 -11.48
CA GLY A 234 -9.90 -3.67 -10.22
C GLY A 234 -9.74 -2.57 -9.15
N THR A 235 -10.01 -2.93 -7.89
CA THR A 235 -9.78 -2.00 -6.78
C THR A 235 -8.30 -1.84 -6.49
N ILE A 236 -7.89 -0.67 -5.97
CA ILE A 236 -6.49 -0.41 -5.59
C ILE A 236 -6.03 -1.44 -4.54
N THR A 237 -6.89 -1.78 -3.58
CA THR A 237 -6.59 -2.76 -2.54
C THR A 237 -6.40 -4.17 -3.07
N ASP A 238 -7.19 -4.59 -4.06
CA ASP A 238 -7.00 -5.90 -4.69
C ASP A 238 -5.69 -5.98 -5.47
N LEU A 239 -5.33 -4.90 -6.17
CA LEU A 239 -4.07 -4.81 -6.89
C LEU A 239 -2.87 -4.85 -5.92
N ILE A 240 -2.96 -4.16 -4.77
CA ILE A 240 -1.93 -4.22 -3.71
C ILE A 240 -1.78 -5.66 -3.20
N ASN A 241 -2.87 -6.36 -2.90
CA ASN A 241 -2.84 -7.75 -2.45
C ASN A 241 -2.23 -8.71 -3.52
N GLU A 242 -2.51 -8.48 -4.80
CA GLU A 242 -1.89 -9.26 -5.89
C GLU A 242 -0.38 -9.00 -5.99
N ILE A 243 0.06 -7.74 -5.81
CA ILE A 243 1.48 -7.36 -5.78
C ILE A 243 2.17 -7.99 -4.56
N GLU A 244 1.56 -7.92 -3.38
CA GLU A 244 2.08 -8.53 -2.15
C GLU A 244 2.36 -10.02 -2.36
N ARG A 245 1.38 -10.78 -2.88
CA ARG A 245 1.54 -12.21 -3.18
C ARG A 245 2.59 -12.46 -4.25
N TYR A 246 2.62 -11.64 -5.31
CA TYR A 246 3.62 -11.76 -6.36
C TYR A 246 5.03 -11.57 -5.83
N LEU A 247 5.24 -10.60 -4.96
CA LEU A 247 6.54 -10.30 -4.35
C LEU A 247 6.88 -11.20 -3.17
N SER A 248 5.94 -12.02 -2.67
CA SER A 248 6.07 -12.85 -1.45
C SER A 248 6.46 -12.02 -0.23
N LEU A 249 5.88 -10.82 -0.09
CA LEU A 249 6.27 -9.88 0.97
C LEU A 249 5.82 -10.35 2.35
N GLU A 250 4.70 -11.04 2.45
CA GLU A 250 4.22 -11.59 3.72
C GLU A 250 5.23 -12.59 4.28
N GLU A 251 5.68 -13.54 3.45
CA GLU A 251 6.65 -14.55 3.84
C GLU A 251 8.01 -13.91 4.20
N GLU A 252 8.45 -12.93 3.41
CA GLU A 252 9.71 -12.22 3.68
C GLU A 252 9.68 -11.50 5.02
N VAL A 253 8.59 -10.77 5.30
CA VAL A 253 8.44 -10.01 6.53
C VAL A 253 8.32 -10.93 7.75
N MET A 254 7.57 -12.03 7.64
CA MET A 254 7.46 -13.03 8.70
C MET A 254 8.81 -13.70 9.02
N LEU A 255 9.60 -14.02 8.00
CA LEU A 255 10.95 -14.60 8.16
C LEU A 255 11.95 -13.61 8.76
N ARG A 256 11.85 -12.33 8.39
CA ARG A 256 12.73 -11.27 8.88
C ARG A 256 12.48 -10.95 10.34
N ASP A 257 11.23 -10.76 10.73
CA ASP A 257 10.87 -10.21 12.03
C ASP A 257 10.55 -11.30 13.07
N GLY A 258 10.40 -12.57 12.67
CA GLY A 258 10.14 -13.71 13.56
C GLY A 258 8.86 -13.63 14.39
N THR A 259 8.05 -12.61 14.17
CA THR A 259 6.79 -12.33 14.87
C THR A 259 5.70 -12.01 13.87
N GLY A 260 4.44 -12.34 14.15
CA GLY A 260 3.30 -12.00 13.30
C GLY A 260 3.04 -10.49 13.12
N SER A 261 3.92 -9.65 13.66
CA SER A 261 3.81 -8.17 13.57
C SER A 261 4.44 -7.56 12.31
N GLY A 262 5.20 -8.34 11.54
CA GLY A 262 5.88 -7.85 10.35
C GLY A 262 4.93 -7.28 9.28
N ARG A 263 3.74 -7.84 9.16
CA ARG A 263 2.74 -7.42 8.17
C ARG A 263 2.06 -6.09 8.48
N ARG A 264 2.14 -5.56 9.69
CA ARG A 264 1.41 -4.34 10.11
C ARG A 264 1.60 -3.13 9.21
N HIS A 265 2.77 -2.97 8.56
CA HIS A 265 3.02 -1.87 7.64
C HIS A 265 2.24 -2.03 6.32
N ILE A 266 2.16 -3.27 5.83
CA ILE A 266 1.36 -3.60 4.64
C ILE A 266 -0.12 -3.41 4.96
N ASP A 267 -0.60 -3.90 6.11
CA ASP A 267 -1.99 -3.74 6.56
C ASP A 267 -2.35 -2.27 6.71
N ARG A 268 -1.44 -1.47 7.30
CA ARG A 268 -1.65 -0.02 7.41
C ARG A 268 -1.70 0.67 6.05
N PHE A 269 -0.87 0.24 5.11
CA PHE A 269 -0.89 0.78 3.75
C PHE A 269 -2.17 0.42 3.01
N LEU A 270 -2.67 -0.81 3.19
CA LEU A 270 -3.96 -1.25 2.68
C LEU A 270 -5.12 -0.43 3.25
N ASP A 271 -5.10 -0.11 4.55
CA ASP A 271 -6.09 0.75 5.18
C ASP A 271 -6.13 2.16 4.56
N GLU A 272 -4.96 2.77 4.33
CA GLU A 272 -4.87 4.10 3.71
C GLU A 272 -5.31 4.05 2.22
N ALA A 273 -4.89 3.02 1.49
CA ALA A 273 -5.35 2.79 0.12
C ALA A 273 -6.88 2.57 0.05
N GLY A 274 -7.44 1.83 1.00
CA GLY A 274 -8.88 1.61 1.12
C GLY A 274 -9.65 2.89 1.45
N LYS A 275 -9.10 3.77 2.30
CA LYS A 275 -9.70 5.09 2.56
C LYS A 275 -9.71 5.95 1.30
N PHE A 276 -8.58 5.98 0.58
CA PHE A 276 -8.47 6.73 -0.66
C PHE A 276 -9.41 6.20 -1.75
N ALA A 277 -9.51 4.89 -1.91
CA ALA A 277 -10.40 4.26 -2.88
C ALA A 277 -11.89 4.59 -2.59
N ARG A 278 -12.30 4.63 -1.31
CA ARG A 278 -13.68 5.02 -0.92
C ARG A 278 -14.03 6.45 -1.27
N SER A 279 -13.04 7.35 -1.42
CA SER A 279 -13.28 8.71 -1.90
C SER A 279 -13.39 8.82 -3.44
N GLY A 280 -13.44 7.69 -4.16
CA GLY A 280 -13.56 7.64 -5.62
C GLY A 280 -12.22 7.82 -6.37
N GLY A 281 -11.09 7.68 -5.68
CA GLY A 281 -9.77 7.85 -6.28
C GLY A 281 -9.36 6.72 -7.21
N THR A 282 -8.70 7.06 -8.32
CA THR A 282 -8.11 6.13 -9.29
C THR A 282 -6.68 5.76 -8.88
N LEU A 283 -6.09 4.72 -9.51
CA LEU A 283 -4.69 4.35 -9.27
C LEU A 283 -3.74 5.52 -9.56
N SER A 284 -3.94 6.26 -10.64
CA SER A 284 -3.08 7.40 -11.00
C SER A 284 -3.17 8.53 -9.96
N SER A 285 -4.39 8.88 -9.51
CA SER A 285 -4.57 9.89 -8.47
C SER A 285 -4.05 9.44 -7.11
N PHE A 286 -4.10 8.13 -6.81
CA PHE A 286 -3.50 7.56 -5.61
C PHE A 286 -1.98 7.70 -5.60
N LEU A 287 -1.31 7.37 -6.71
CA LEU A 287 0.13 7.52 -6.83
C LEU A 287 0.57 8.98 -6.73
N GLN A 288 -0.13 9.89 -7.38
CA GLN A 288 0.12 11.33 -7.26
C GLN A 288 -0.06 11.82 -5.82
N TRP A 289 -1.10 11.37 -5.13
CA TRP A 289 -1.32 11.68 -3.71
C TRP A 289 -0.20 11.14 -2.83
N LEU A 290 0.32 9.91 -3.09
CA LEU A 290 1.46 9.35 -2.36
C LEU A 290 2.73 10.19 -2.57
N ASP A 291 3.00 10.66 -3.78
CA ASP A 291 4.16 11.49 -4.08
C ASP A 291 4.08 12.85 -3.35
N ILE A 292 2.94 13.54 -3.43
CA ILE A 292 2.71 14.80 -2.71
C ILE A 292 2.84 14.58 -1.19
N THR A 293 2.21 13.53 -0.66
CA THR A 293 2.26 13.22 0.78
C THR A 293 3.70 12.89 1.22
N GLY A 294 4.47 12.22 0.36
CA GLY A 294 5.88 11.90 0.64
C GLY A 294 6.77 13.13 0.69
N GLU A 295 6.56 14.09 -0.21
CA GLU A 295 7.38 15.29 -0.34
C GLU A 295 7.01 16.37 0.68
N GLU A 296 5.74 16.69 0.81
CA GLU A 296 5.28 17.86 1.58
C GLU A 296 4.95 17.52 3.04
N GLU A 297 4.33 16.39 3.33
CA GLU A 297 3.91 16.01 4.69
C GLU A 297 4.90 15.08 5.40
N GLY A 298 6.01 14.73 4.77
CA GLY A 298 6.97 13.76 5.30
C GLY A 298 6.36 12.36 5.46
N GLY A 299 5.32 12.08 4.69
CA GLY A 299 4.61 10.81 4.65
C GLY A 299 3.34 10.75 5.51
N LEU A 300 2.61 9.66 5.38
CA LEU A 300 1.38 9.39 6.13
C LEU A 300 1.66 9.32 7.64
N LYS A 301 0.84 9.97 8.45
CA LYS A 301 0.97 9.94 9.92
C LYS A 301 0.90 8.51 10.43
N SER A 302 1.96 8.09 11.11
CA SER A 302 1.94 6.84 11.86
C SER A 302 1.02 6.95 13.08
N ALA A 303 0.43 5.82 13.49
CA ALA A 303 -0.25 5.75 14.78
C ALA A 303 0.75 6.05 15.92
N ALA A 304 0.23 6.50 17.09
CA ALA A 304 1.05 6.64 18.27
C ALA A 304 1.82 5.33 18.55
N PRO A 305 3.12 5.41 18.89
CA PRO A 305 3.91 4.21 19.09
C PRO A 305 3.39 3.42 20.30
N GLU A 306 3.05 2.17 20.06
CA GLU A 306 2.83 1.20 21.14
C GLU A 306 4.20 0.72 21.62
N VAL A 307 4.45 0.83 22.95
CA VAL A 307 5.73 0.40 23.53
C VAL A 307 5.78 -1.12 23.59
N ARG A 308 6.80 -1.70 22.95
CA ARG A 308 6.99 -3.14 22.81
C ARG A 308 8.27 -3.60 23.51
N SER A 309 8.24 -4.77 24.10
CA SER A 309 9.37 -5.39 24.80
C SER A 309 10.09 -6.47 23.98
N ASP A 310 9.53 -6.89 22.85
CA ASP A 310 10.04 -7.94 21.97
C ASP A 310 10.90 -7.42 20.81
N VAL A 311 11.01 -6.10 20.66
CA VAL A 311 11.79 -5.42 19.63
C VAL A 311 12.49 -4.19 20.19
N VAL A 312 13.59 -3.78 19.57
CA VAL A 312 14.19 -2.46 19.75
C VAL A 312 13.47 -1.50 18.82
N GLN A 313 12.85 -0.47 19.38
CA GLN A 313 12.09 0.50 18.60
C GLN A 313 12.97 1.68 18.16
N ILE A 314 13.04 1.97 16.87
CA ILE A 314 13.71 3.16 16.34
C ILE A 314 12.64 4.14 15.88
N LEU A 315 12.67 5.37 16.38
CA LEU A 315 11.70 6.41 16.04
C LEU A 315 12.30 7.81 16.16
N THR A 316 11.63 8.79 15.55
CA THR A 316 12.06 10.19 15.75
C THR A 316 11.66 10.69 17.13
N VAL A 317 12.44 11.64 17.67
CA VAL A 317 12.13 12.26 18.98
C VAL A 317 10.70 12.82 19.02
N HIS A 318 10.22 13.43 17.93
CA HIS A 318 8.85 13.97 17.88
C HIS A 318 7.78 12.90 18.10
N MET A 319 7.98 11.71 17.54
CA MET A 319 7.04 10.60 17.66
C MET A 319 7.07 9.93 19.04
N SER A 320 8.14 10.10 19.79
CA SER A 320 8.28 9.54 21.14
C SER A 320 7.41 10.25 22.20
N LYS A 321 6.75 11.36 21.83
CA LYS A 321 5.92 12.12 22.76
C LYS A 321 4.79 11.24 23.32
N GLY A 322 4.72 11.14 24.64
CA GLY A 322 3.74 10.31 25.34
C GLY A 322 4.19 8.88 25.66
N ALA A 323 5.19 8.34 24.94
CA ALA A 323 5.77 7.03 25.22
C ALA A 323 6.98 7.11 26.16
N GLU A 324 7.41 5.97 26.70
CA GLU A 324 8.59 5.84 27.57
C GLU A 324 9.14 4.41 27.51
N TRP A 325 10.46 4.28 27.64
CA TRP A 325 11.15 3.01 27.59
C TRP A 325 12.14 2.91 28.76
N ASP A 326 12.50 1.68 29.12
CA ASP A 326 13.46 1.46 30.19
C ASP A 326 14.87 1.87 29.76
N VAL A 327 15.25 1.55 28.51
CA VAL A 327 16.58 1.83 27.92
C VAL A 327 16.37 2.68 26.65
N VAL A 328 16.99 3.84 26.59
CA VAL A 328 16.88 4.77 25.46
C VAL A 328 18.28 5.19 24.98
N ALA A 329 18.50 5.15 23.66
CA ALA A 329 19.63 5.79 23.02
C ALA A 329 19.19 7.04 22.25
N VAL A 330 20.00 8.10 22.32
CA VAL A 330 19.82 9.36 21.58
C VAL A 330 21.13 9.65 20.83
N PRO A 331 21.31 9.09 19.62
CA PRO A 331 22.50 9.29 18.81
C PRO A 331 22.47 10.56 17.99
N GLY A 332 23.64 11.01 17.54
CA GLY A 332 23.81 12.10 16.60
C GLY A 332 23.62 13.48 17.23
N LEU A 333 24.04 13.65 18.46
CA LEU A 333 24.07 14.94 19.15
C LEU A 333 25.21 15.83 18.63
N ALA A 334 25.21 16.10 17.32
CA ALA A 334 26.19 16.91 16.59
C ALA A 334 25.56 18.19 16.05
N GLU A 335 26.39 19.22 15.80
CA GLU A 335 25.90 20.47 15.17
C GLU A 335 25.16 20.17 13.84
N GLY A 336 24.09 20.92 13.59
CA GLY A 336 23.27 20.75 12.37
C GLY A 336 22.48 19.44 12.26
N THR A 337 22.66 18.53 13.25
CA THR A 337 21.85 17.31 13.33
C THR A 337 20.90 17.36 14.50
N PHE A 338 21.42 17.48 15.72
CA PHE A 338 20.62 17.72 16.91
C PHE A 338 21.40 18.66 17.86
N PRO A 339 21.08 19.96 17.84
CA PRO A 339 19.97 20.68 17.19
C PRO A 339 20.02 20.67 15.65
N GLY A 340 18.84 20.48 15.03
CA GLY A 340 18.67 20.43 13.58
C GLY A 340 18.62 21.82 12.92
N ILE A 341 19.67 22.62 13.08
CA ILE A 341 19.74 24.00 12.61
C ILE A 341 20.66 24.08 11.40
N ASN A 342 20.17 24.69 10.33
CA ASN A 342 21.01 25.07 9.20
C ASN A 342 21.38 26.56 9.31
N LYS A 343 22.65 26.84 9.60
CA LYS A 343 23.16 28.22 9.76
C LYS A 343 23.07 29.03 8.46
N SER A 344 23.15 28.36 7.31
CA SER A 344 23.12 29.01 5.99
C SER A 344 21.70 29.25 5.46
N ASP A 345 20.70 28.58 6.01
CA ASP A 345 19.29 28.74 5.62
C ASP A 345 18.45 28.94 6.89
N PRO A 346 18.35 30.17 7.40
CA PRO A 346 17.52 30.49 8.56
C PRO A 346 16.06 30.19 8.21
N ASP A 347 15.43 29.41 9.08
CA ASP A 347 14.05 28.95 8.93
C ASP A 347 13.07 30.12 9.19
N ASN A 348 12.93 31.01 8.21
CA ASN A 348 12.02 32.14 8.28
C ASN A 348 11.25 32.34 6.97
N TRP A 349 10.09 32.94 7.07
CA TRP A 349 9.18 33.10 5.94
C TRP A 349 9.69 34.05 4.84
N ILE A 350 10.69 34.90 5.12
CA ILE A 350 11.20 35.87 4.15
C ILE A 350 12.14 35.19 3.14
N THR A 351 12.92 34.23 3.61
CA THR A 351 13.91 33.50 2.79
C THR A 351 13.41 32.13 2.33
N ASN A 352 12.32 31.64 2.88
CA ASN A 352 11.74 30.35 2.55
C ASN A 352 10.29 30.51 2.06
N GLU A 353 10.08 30.42 0.77
CA GLU A 353 8.77 30.57 0.12
C GLU A 353 7.72 29.50 0.51
N LYS A 354 8.16 28.42 1.14
CA LYS A 354 7.26 27.38 1.68
C LYS A 354 6.58 27.81 2.99
N HIS A 355 7.07 28.89 3.61
CA HIS A 355 6.53 29.40 4.87
C HIS A 355 5.59 30.59 4.62
N ILE A 356 4.41 30.54 5.23
CA ILE A 356 3.53 31.71 5.27
C ILE A 356 4.08 32.78 6.24
N PRO A 357 3.81 34.08 6.00
CA PRO A 357 4.18 35.13 6.93
C PRO A 357 3.75 34.81 8.36
N PHE A 358 4.64 34.94 9.32
CA PHE A 358 4.37 34.54 10.71
C PHE A 358 3.18 35.29 11.34
N GLN A 359 2.88 36.49 10.88
CA GLN A 359 1.70 37.25 11.30
C GLN A 359 0.37 36.63 10.93
N LEU A 360 0.36 35.73 9.91
CA LEU A 360 -0.83 35.02 9.46
C LEU A 360 -1.01 33.65 10.13
N ARG A 361 -0.08 33.25 10.98
CA ARG A 361 -0.13 31.98 11.69
C ARG A 361 -0.94 32.10 12.99
N GLY A 362 -1.58 31.01 13.41
CA GLY A 362 -2.33 30.95 14.66
C GLY A 362 -1.46 31.13 15.94
N ASP A 363 -0.15 30.83 15.83
CA ASP A 363 0.86 30.98 16.88
C ASP A 363 1.68 32.28 16.73
N SER A 364 1.22 33.27 15.99
CA SER A 364 1.93 34.50 15.65
C SER A 364 2.43 35.28 16.86
N ALA A 365 1.71 35.24 18.00
CA ALA A 365 2.10 35.92 19.21
C ALA A 365 3.42 35.42 19.84
N GLU A 366 3.79 34.17 19.57
CA GLU A 366 4.99 33.51 20.09
C GLU A 366 6.16 33.55 19.10
N LEU A 367 5.90 33.95 17.84
CA LEU A 367 6.88 33.94 16.78
C LEU A 367 7.61 35.31 16.65
N PRO A 368 8.86 35.32 16.18
CA PRO A 368 9.60 36.54 15.95
C PRO A 368 8.90 37.47 14.95
N HIS A 369 8.77 38.75 15.30
CA HIS A 369 8.23 39.75 14.41
C HIS A 369 9.32 40.37 13.56
N PHE A 370 9.04 40.46 12.24
CA PHE A 370 9.92 41.15 11.31
C PHE A 370 9.58 42.63 11.18
N SER A 371 10.61 43.47 11.17
CA SER A 371 10.49 44.91 10.88
C SER A 371 11.72 45.38 10.11
N PHE A 372 11.54 46.21 9.10
CA PHE A 372 12.64 46.88 8.42
C PHE A 372 13.28 47.99 9.23
N GLY A 373 12.69 48.38 10.42
CA GLY A 373 13.26 49.39 11.31
C GLY A 373 13.48 50.76 10.67
N GLY A 374 12.72 51.08 9.59
CA GLY A 374 12.89 52.35 8.89
C GLY A 374 14.03 52.33 7.84
N ALA A 375 14.52 51.17 7.42
CA ALA A 375 15.56 51.04 6.40
C ALA A 375 15.15 51.76 5.11
N THR A 376 16.05 52.65 4.63
CA THR A 376 15.85 53.43 3.40
C THR A 376 16.74 52.96 2.23
N LYS A 377 17.74 52.11 2.54
CA LYS A 377 18.68 51.53 1.57
C LYS A 377 18.61 50.02 1.53
N ASN A 378 18.90 49.43 0.38
CA ASN A 378 18.94 47.98 0.23
C ASN A 378 19.91 47.30 1.20
N SER A 379 21.06 47.91 1.48
CA SER A 379 22.03 47.39 2.45
C SER A 379 21.49 47.34 3.89
N GLU A 380 20.64 48.30 4.26
CA GLU A 380 19.99 48.35 5.57
C GLU A 380 18.86 47.33 5.66
N ALA A 381 18.09 47.18 4.59
CA ALA A 381 17.07 46.14 4.47
C ALA A 381 17.68 44.73 4.58
N LYS A 382 18.80 44.47 3.89
CA LYS A 382 19.54 43.21 4.02
C LYS A 382 19.99 42.94 5.45
N LYS A 383 20.55 43.94 6.12
CA LYS A 383 20.95 43.81 7.55
C LYS A 383 19.76 43.48 8.44
N ALA A 384 18.57 44.08 8.19
CA ALA A 384 17.36 43.77 8.92
C ALA A 384 16.91 42.32 8.72
N ILE A 385 16.97 41.80 7.47
CA ILE A 385 16.67 40.40 7.16
C ILE A 385 17.67 39.45 7.82
N ASP A 386 18.98 39.74 7.76
CA ASP A 386 20.02 38.93 8.40
C ASP A 386 19.84 38.91 9.94
N ALA A 387 19.50 40.08 10.55
CA ALA A 387 19.22 40.16 11.99
C ALA A 387 17.98 39.36 12.37
N TYR A 388 16.92 39.40 11.55
CA TYR A 388 15.72 38.62 11.74
C TYR A 388 16.01 37.11 11.62
N GLY A 389 16.81 36.69 10.66
CA GLY A 389 17.25 35.30 10.50
C GLY A 389 17.96 34.77 11.76
N LYS A 390 18.81 35.62 12.42
CA LYS A 390 19.45 35.26 13.70
C LYS A 390 18.44 35.06 14.82
N ILE A 391 17.40 35.89 14.90
CA ILE A 391 16.35 35.76 15.91
C ILE A 391 15.53 34.48 15.67
N CYS A 392 15.17 34.19 14.43
CA CYS A 392 14.48 32.95 14.06
C CYS A 392 15.32 31.71 14.44
N ASN A 393 16.63 31.73 14.13
CA ASN A 393 17.54 30.64 14.50
C ASN A 393 17.62 30.48 16.04
N ALA A 394 17.70 31.55 16.81
CA ALA A 394 17.71 31.46 18.27
C ALA A 394 16.41 30.86 18.83
N THR A 395 15.28 31.20 18.24
CA THR A 395 13.99 30.58 18.60
C THR A 395 13.98 29.08 18.27
N LYS A 396 14.50 28.69 17.11
CA LYS A 396 14.62 27.28 16.72
C LYS A 396 15.56 26.52 17.65
N VAL A 397 16.68 27.09 18.05
CA VAL A 397 17.59 26.47 19.05
C VAL A 397 16.83 26.15 20.34
N ARG A 398 16.00 27.05 20.83
CA ARG A 398 15.19 26.81 22.03
C ARG A 398 14.21 25.65 21.86
N GLU A 399 13.55 25.57 20.71
CA GLU A 399 12.67 24.44 20.41
C GLU A 399 13.44 23.13 20.35
N GLU A 400 14.62 23.10 19.74
CA GLU A 400 15.48 21.92 19.69
C GLU A 400 15.98 21.51 21.09
N ILE A 401 16.29 22.45 21.99
CA ILE A 401 16.61 22.15 23.41
C ILE A 401 15.41 21.52 24.11
N ARG A 402 14.18 22.04 23.88
CA ARG A 402 12.95 21.45 24.41
C ARG A 402 12.79 20.01 23.89
N LEU A 403 13.10 19.78 22.61
CA LEU A 403 13.04 18.48 22.01
C LEU A 403 14.09 17.52 22.62
N GLY A 404 15.32 18.01 22.93
CA GLY A 404 16.34 17.27 23.67
C GLY A 404 15.86 16.86 25.06
N TYR A 405 15.25 17.79 25.80
CA TYR A 405 14.61 17.48 27.08
C TYR A 405 13.54 16.36 26.92
N VAL A 406 12.70 16.44 25.90
CA VAL A 406 11.71 15.38 25.63
C VAL A 406 12.41 14.06 25.36
N ALA A 407 13.46 14.01 24.53
CA ALA A 407 14.19 12.79 24.22
C ALA A 407 14.76 12.12 25.48
N PHE A 408 15.45 12.88 26.31
CA PHE A 408 16.10 12.36 27.52
C PHE A 408 15.09 11.87 28.56
N THR A 409 13.96 12.56 28.72
CA THR A 409 12.91 12.14 29.64
C THR A 409 12.11 10.93 29.17
N ARG A 410 12.39 10.36 27.99
CA ARG A 410 11.80 9.06 27.54
C ARG A 410 12.45 7.87 28.23
N ALA A 411 13.69 7.99 28.70
CA ALA A 411 14.41 6.94 29.39
C ALA A 411 13.98 6.81 30.84
N ARG A 412 13.67 5.61 31.29
CA ARG A 412 13.33 5.33 32.71
C ARG A 412 14.58 5.07 33.54
N THR A 413 15.45 4.16 33.08
CA THR A 413 16.59 3.63 33.85
C THR A 413 17.95 3.79 33.17
N HIS A 414 17.99 3.72 31.82
CA HIS A 414 19.24 3.82 31.06
C HIS A 414 19.07 4.85 29.94
N LEU A 415 19.99 5.80 29.88
CA LEU A 415 20.09 6.76 28.78
C LEU A 415 21.52 6.73 28.24
N ILE A 416 21.64 6.45 26.94
CA ILE A 416 22.87 6.57 26.18
C ILE A 416 22.75 7.71 25.16
N ALA A 417 23.62 8.68 25.24
CA ALA A 417 23.64 9.87 24.41
C ALA A 417 24.96 9.98 23.67
N THR A 418 24.96 9.94 22.35
CA THR A 418 26.18 9.79 21.55
C THR A 418 26.27 10.81 20.42
N THR A 419 27.47 10.98 19.92
CA THR A 419 27.78 11.82 18.76
C THR A 419 28.99 11.24 18.02
N SER A 420 29.16 11.66 16.75
CA SER A 420 30.33 11.31 15.94
C SER A 420 30.84 12.51 15.17
N TRP A 421 32.17 12.51 14.92
CA TRP A 421 32.83 13.56 14.13
C TRP A 421 32.47 13.46 12.64
N TRP A 422 32.57 12.28 12.04
CA TRP A 422 32.33 12.05 10.61
C TRP A 422 30.93 11.53 10.36
N ARG A 423 30.23 12.20 9.45
CA ARG A 423 28.92 11.81 8.96
C ARG A 423 28.98 11.47 7.45
N ASP A 424 27.86 11.57 6.74
CA ASP A 424 27.82 11.24 5.29
C ASP A 424 28.49 12.33 4.41
N GLY A 425 28.81 13.50 4.96
CA GLY A 425 29.47 14.60 4.24
C GLY A 425 30.98 14.50 4.18
N SER A 426 31.62 15.41 3.44
CA SER A 426 33.09 15.54 3.34
C SER A 426 33.74 16.11 4.58
N ASP A 427 33.00 16.95 5.32
CA ASP A 427 33.53 17.73 6.43
C ASP A 427 33.12 17.09 7.76
N TRP A 428 34.00 17.14 8.75
CA TRP A 428 33.66 16.71 10.10
C TRP A 428 32.76 17.74 10.80
N VAL A 429 31.99 17.28 11.77
CA VAL A 429 31.01 18.09 12.48
C VAL A 429 31.26 17.97 13.99
N PRO A 430 31.35 19.09 14.73
CA PRO A 430 31.59 19.03 16.17
C PRO A 430 30.38 18.52 16.95
N PRO A 431 30.60 18.01 18.17
CA PRO A 431 29.55 17.78 19.15
C PRO A 431 28.69 19.02 19.35
N SER A 432 27.39 18.85 19.57
CA SER A 432 26.49 19.95 19.80
C SER A 432 26.52 20.46 21.24
N THR A 433 26.02 21.68 21.48
CA THR A 433 25.86 22.22 22.82
C THR A 433 24.97 21.34 23.72
N ILE A 434 24.01 20.59 23.15
CA ILE A 434 23.21 19.63 23.92
C ILE A 434 24.13 18.47 24.39
N PHE A 435 25.03 17.98 23.53
CA PHE A 435 25.97 16.93 23.93
C PHE A 435 26.96 17.40 25.00
N GLU A 436 27.43 18.63 24.91
CA GLU A 436 28.33 19.23 25.95
C GLU A 436 27.67 19.22 27.33
N GLN A 437 26.36 19.50 27.41
CA GLN A 437 25.61 19.42 28.66
C GLN A 437 25.48 17.97 29.16
N VAL A 438 25.27 17.01 28.24
CA VAL A 438 25.27 15.57 28.58
C VAL A 438 26.62 15.16 29.14
N ALA A 439 27.71 15.51 28.47
CA ALA A 439 29.07 15.17 28.88
C ALA A 439 29.43 15.76 30.26
N LEU A 440 29.00 16.99 30.50
CA LEU A 440 29.20 17.65 31.81
C LEU A 440 28.52 16.85 32.95
N VAL A 441 27.29 16.45 32.78
CA VAL A 441 26.55 15.66 33.78
C VAL A 441 27.15 14.25 33.89
N ALA A 442 27.52 13.63 32.76
CA ALA A 442 28.08 12.29 32.75
C ALA A 442 29.46 12.20 33.47
N GLN A 443 30.24 13.30 33.49
CA GLN A 443 31.49 13.39 34.27
C GLN A 443 31.27 13.24 35.77
N SER A 444 30.14 13.67 36.28
CA SER A 444 29.82 13.64 37.72
C SER A 444 28.96 12.42 38.12
N SER A 445 28.01 12.04 37.28
CA SER A 445 26.98 11.05 37.62
C SER A 445 26.74 9.97 36.55
N GLY A 446 27.64 9.84 35.56
CA GLY A 446 27.51 8.93 34.45
C GLY A 446 28.78 8.17 34.06
N VAL A 447 28.80 7.65 32.84
CA VAL A 447 29.94 6.92 32.26
C VAL A 447 30.23 7.47 30.86
N ILE A 448 31.52 7.68 30.58
CA ILE A 448 31.99 8.04 29.23
C ILE A 448 32.51 6.76 28.56
N LEU A 449 31.83 6.29 27.52
CA LEU A 449 32.20 5.06 26.79
C LEU A 449 33.40 5.27 25.88
N ASN A 450 33.44 6.40 25.18
CA ASN A 450 34.49 6.76 24.25
C ASN A 450 34.58 8.27 24.14
N ASN A 451 35.79 8.76 23.81
CA ASN A 451 36.04 10.18 23.56
C ASN A 451 37.06 10.26 22.39
N ALA A 452 36.55 10.02 21.18
CA ALA A 452 37.35 10.14 19.97
C ALA A 452 37.91 11.55 19.83
N GLU A 453 39.20 11.64 19.48
CA GLU A 453 39.87 12.92 19.28
C GLU A 453 39.29 13.68 18.10
N GLN A 454 39.31 15.00 18.19
CA GLN A 454 38.88 15.87 17.11
C GLN A 454 39.77 15.68 15.89
N PRO A 455 39.21 15.47 14.69
CA PRO A 455 40.00 15.40 13.46
C PRO A 455 40.77 16.70 13.19
N GLU A 456 41.90 16.62 12.52
CA GLU A 456 42.63 17.78 12.01
C GLU A 456 41.77 18.54 10.97
N ASP A 457 42.02 19.83 10.76
CA ASP A 457 41.19 20.68 9.90
C ASP A 457 41.21 20.24 8.43
N ASP A 458 42.29 19.59 7.98
CA ASP A 458 42.47 19.07 6.63
C ASP A 458 42.20 17.55 6.51
N ALA A 459 41.81 16.91 7.60
CA ALA A 459 41.47 15.49 7.60
C ALA A 459 40.27 15.21 6.68
N LYS A 460 40.31 14.07 6.03
CA LYS A 460 39.24 13.61 5.15
C LYS A 460 38.38 12.55 5.83
N ASN A 461 37.13 12.49 5.41
CA ASN A 461 36.22 11.49 5.95
C ASN A 461 36.75 10.07 5.64
N PRO A 462 37.02 9.24 6.66
CA PRO A 462 37.53 7.88 6.46
C PRO A 462 36.65 7.01 5.58
N LYS A 463 35.35 7.24 5.60
CA LYS A 463 34.36 6.51 4.77
C LYS A 463 34.48 6.85 3.28
N LEU A 464 34.89 8.08 2.96
CA LEU A 464 35.11 8.51 1.58
C LEU A 464 36.50 8.10 1.06
N GLU A 465 37.51 8.04 1.94
CA GLU A 465 38.84 7.59 1.57
C GLU A 465 38.91 6.08 1.34
N ASN A 466 38.16 5.31 2.14
CA ASN A 466 38.08 3.87 2.04
C ASN A 466 36.65 3.42 1.74
N PRO A 467 36.15 3.67 0.53
CA PRO A 467 34.80 3.27 0.17
C PRO A 467 34.66 1.75 0.24
N GLU A 468 33.59 1.29 0.85
CA GLU A 468 33.26 -0.13 0.85
C GLU A 468 33.16 -0.63 -0.59
N THR A 469 33.92 -1.65 -0.93
CA THR A 469 33.84 -2.32 -2.23
C THR A 469 33.07 -3.63 -2.08
N GLY A 470 32.29 -3.95 -3.08
CA GLY A 470 31.49 -5.17 -3.07
C GLY A 470 31.14 -5.63 -4.47
N ILE A 471 30.65 -6.86 -4.56
CA ILE A 471 30.12 -7.41 -5.80
C ILE A 471 28.69 -6.90 -5.97
N TRP A 472 28.40 -6.33 -7.15
CA TRP A 472 27.04 -5.89 -7.50
C TRP A 472 26.53 -6.71 -8.70
N PRO A 473 25.25 -7.16 -8.66
CA PRO A 473 24.30 -7.05 -7.57
C PRO A 473 24.73 -7.88 -6.35
N ARG A 474 24.37 -7.39 -5.15
CA ARG A 474 24.67 -8.10 -3.89
C ARG A 474 23.94 -9.44 -3.87
N ASP A 475 24.61 -10.49 -3.43
CA ASP A 475 23.93 -11.76 -3.16
C ASP A 475 22.91 -11.58 -2.01
N PRO A 476 21.60 -11.82 -2.25
CA PRO A 476 20.58 -11.65 -1.22
C PRO A 476 20.77 -12.53 0.01
N LEU A 477 21.44 -13.68 -0.14
CA LEU A 477 21.73 -14.60 0.97
C LEU A 477 23.05 -14.27 1.68
N GLY A 478 23.98 -13.56 1.03
CA GLY A 478 25.27 -13.20 1.60
C GLY A 478 25.97 -14.41 2.24
N ASP A 479 26.41 -14.24 3.48
CA ASP A 479 27.10 -15.28 4.25
C ASP A 479 26.24 -16.54 4.53
N LYS A 480 24.92 -16.43 4.35
CA LYS A 480 23.99 -17.56 4.52
C LYS A 480 23.90 -18.46 3.27
N ARG A 481 24.53 -18.06 2.15
CA ARG A 481 24.45 -18.76 0.86
C ARG A 481 24.88 -20.23 0.99
N GLU A 482 26.04 -20.49 1.56
CA GLU A 482 26.58 -21.83 1.71
C GLU A 482 25.66 -22.74 2.55
N ALA A 483 25.17 -22.23 3.67
CA ALA A 483 24.25 -22.97 4.54
C ALA A 483 22.90 -23.22 3.87
N PHE A 484 22.42 -22.27 3.07
CA PHE A 484 21.19 -22.41 2.29
C PHE A 484 21.34 -23.46 1.21
N ASP A 485 22.40 -23.39 0.40
CA ASP A 485 22.66 -24.33 -0.69
C ASP A 485 22.89 -25.77 -0.16
N ALA A 486 23.54 -25.91 1.00
CA ALA A 486 23.67 -27.20 1.68
C ALA A 486 22.29 -27.78 2.08
N LYS A 487 21.38 -26.95 2.61
CA LYS A 487 20.00 -27.36 2.94
C LYS A 487 19.19 -27.70 1.70
N VAL A 488 19.30 -26.91 0.62
CA VAL A 488 18.65 -27.18 -0.67
C VAL A 488 19.13 -28.53 -1.21
N SER A 489 20.43 -28.80 -1.17
CA SER A 489 21.01 -30.07 -1.59
C SER A 489 20.47 -31.24 -0.75
N ALA A 490 20.37 -31.06 0.57
CA ALA A 490 19.80 -32.06 1.47
C ALA A 490 18.33 -32.36 1.16
N VAL A 491 17.52 -31.31 0.90
CA VAL A 491 16.11 -31.49 0.49
C VAL A 491 16.00 -32.20 -0.85
N ASN A 492 16.81 -31.82 -1.84
CA ASN A 492 16.79 -32.43 -3.17
C ASN A 492 17.25 -33.90 -3.17
N SER A 493 18.13 -34.27 -2.23
CA SER A 493 18.63 -35.63 -2.06
C SER A 493 17.77 -36.48 -1.11
N ALA A 494 16.78 -35.87 -0.45
CA ALA A 494 15.90 -36.58 0.48
C ALA A 494 15.04 -37.60 -0.28
N THR A 495 14.98 -38.81 0.27
CA THR A 495 14.08 -39.84 -0.24
C THR A 495 12.65 -39.58 0.23
N ALA A 496 11.68 -40.00 -0.58
CA ALA A 496 10.28 -39.88 -0.21
C ALA A 496 10.01 -40.58 1.14
N VAL A 497 9.43 -39.86 2.07
CA VAL A 497 9.01 -40.38 3.37
C VAL A 497 7.56 -40.83 3.26
N ASP A 498 7.23 -41.96 3.90
CA ASP A 498 5.84 -42.37 4.10
C ASP A 498 5.19 -41.39 5.08
N LEU A 499 4.36 -40.52 4.55
CA LEU A 499 3.72 -39.43 5.32
C LEU A 499 2.83 -39.98 6.46
N ASP A 500 2.17 -41.12 6.24
CA ASP A 500 1.31 -41.73 7.24
C ASP A 500 2.12 -42.29 8.42
N LYS A 501 3.29 -42.84 8.14
CA LYS A 501 4.23 -43.26 9.19
C LYS A 501 4.87 -42.09 9.92
N PHE A 502 5.13 -40.99 9.22
CA PHE A 502 5.70 -39.76 9.80
C PHE A 502 4.71 -39.10 10.76
N ALA A 503 3.43 -39.05 10.40
CA ALA A 503 2.39 -38.44 11.24
C ALA A 503 2.19 -39.18 12.57
N GLY A 504 2.41 -40.51 12.60
CA GLY A 504 2.23 -41.32 13.83
C GLY A 504 0.81 -41.19 14.39
N THR A 505 0.69 -40.76 15.64
CA THR A 505 -0.58 -40.52 16.34
C THR A 505 -0.89 -39.08 16.63
N ASP A 506 -0.04 -38.14 16.15
CA ASP A 506 -0.24 -36.72 16.31
C ASP A 506 -1.35 -36.19 15.39
N LEU A 507 -2.47 -35.76 15.99
CA LEU A 507 -3.67 -35.34 15.27
C LEU A 507 -3.42 -34.08 14.41
N GLU A 508 -2.56 -33.20 14.84
CA GLU A 508 -2.22 -31.98 14.10
C GLU A 508 -1.38 -32.32 12.86
N ILE A 509 -0.38 -33.19 13.00
CA ILE A 509 0.44 -33.67 11.90
C ILE A 509 -0.40 -34.50 10.91
N ILE A 510 -1.34 -35.34 11.41
CA ILE A 510 -2.27 -36.09 10.55
C ILE A 510 -3.10 -35.13 9.70
N SER A 511 -3.65 -34.06 10.31
CA SER A 511 -4.42 -33.06 9.57
C SER A 511 -3.58 -32.37 8.50
N TRP A 512 -2.34 -31.98 8.79
CA TRP A 512 -1.44 -31.40 7.79
C TRP A 512 -1.09 -32.36 6.65
N VAL A 513 -0.90 -33.65 6.95
CA VAL A 513 -0.66 -34.67 5.94
C VAL A 513 -1.87 -34.83 5.03
N ASP A 514 -3.07 -34.83 5.57
CA ASP A 514 -4.30 -34.94 4.79
C ASP A 514 -4.53 -33.70 3.91
N ASP A 515 -4.27 -32.50 4.43
CA ASP A 515 -4.28 -31.25 3.66
C ASP A 515 -3.25 -31.28 2.53
N ALA A 516 -2.01 -31.73 2.80
CA ALA A 516 -0.97 -31.86 1.80
C ALA A 516 -1.36 -32.86 0.68
N LYS A 517 -1.96 -34.00 1.06
CA LYS A 517 -2.48 -34.99 0.07
C LYS A 517 -3.59 -34.39 -0.78
N ALA A 518 -4.51 -33.62 -0.17
CA ALA A 518 -5.59 -32.95 -0.89
C ALA A 518 -5.03 -31.91 -1.90
N LEU A 519 -4.07 -31.07 -1.48
CA LEU A 519 -3.42 -30.09 -2.34
C LEU A 519 -2.62 -30.73 -3.50
N ILE A 520 -1.90 -31.83 -3.24
CA ILE A 520 -1.19 -32.58 -4.28
C ILE A 520 -2.18 -33.16 -5.28
N SER A 521 -3.29 -33.73 -4.81
CA SER A 521 -4.35 -34.26 -5.65
C SER A 521 -5.00 -33.18 -6.51
N GLU A 522 -5.26 -32.00 -5.94
CA GLU A 522 -5.78 -30.85 -6.68
C GLU A 522 -4.77 -30.36 -7.74
N SER A 523 -3.50 -30.23 -7.38
CA SER A 523 -2.43 -29.85 -8.32
C SER A 523 -2.30 -30.83 -9.49
N LYS A 524 -2.39 -32.14 -9.22
CA LYS A 524 -2.35 -33.16 -10.27
C LYS A 524 -3.57 -33.06 -11.20
N ARG A 525 -4.77 -32.83 -10.64
CA ARG A 525 -5.99 -32.64 -11.44
C ARG A 525 -5.89 -31.37 -12.30
N ALA A 526 -5.39 -30.27 -11.76
CA ALA A 526 -5.19 -29.03 -12.51
C ALA A 526 -4.18 -29.18 -13.66
N ARG A 527 -3.13 -29.99 -13.50
CA ARG A 527 -2.13 -30.27 -14.56
C ARG A 527 -2.64 -31.19 -15.63
N ASN A 528 -3.53 -32.12 -15.32
CA ASN A 528 -4.08 -33.10 -16.25
C ASN A 528 -5.25 -32.57 -17.08
N GLY A 529 -5.59 -31.30 -17.00
CA GLY A 529 -6.39 -30.57 -17.98
C GLY A 529 -7.88 -30.84 -17.97
N GLY A 530 -8.51 -30.98 -16.83
CA GLY A 530 -9.96 -31.06 -16.77
C GLY A 530 -10.46 -31.00 -15.33
N LEU A 531 -10.77 -29.81 -14.85
CA LEU A 531 -11.49 -29.68 -13.59
C LEU A 531 -12.99 -29.78 -13.93
N GLU A 532 -13.58 -30.93 -13.69
CA GLU A 532 -15.04 -31.10 -13.76
C GLU A 532 -15.66 -30.35 -12.56
N ILE A 533 -16.47 -29.37 -12.85
CA ILE A 533 -17.20 -28.60 -11.82
C ILE A 533 -18.67 -28.96 -12.02
N PRO A 534 -19.26 -29.73 -11.10
CA PRO A 534 -20.66 -30.10 -11.23
C PRO A 534 -21.54 -28.84 -11.12
N LEU A 535 -22.53 -28.76 -12.01
CA LEU A 535 -23.55 -27.73 -11.92
C LEU A 535 -24.38 -27.94 -10.64
N PRO A 536 -24.72 -26.88 -9.91
CA PRO A 536 -25.63 -26.98 -8.78
C PRO A 536 -26.98 -27.55 -9.22
N PRO A 537 -27.64 -28.38 -8.40
CA PRO A 537 -28.94 -28.98 -8.75
C PRO A 537 -30.06 -27.94 -8.84
N ARG A 538 -29.79 -26.71 -8.43
CA ARG A 538 -30.69 -25.55 -8.52
C ARG A 538 -29.96 -24.39 -9.17
N LEU A 539 -30.49 -23.88 -10.25
CA LEU A 539 -29.92 -22.74 -10.98
C LEU A 539 -30.90 -21.58 -11.05
N SER A 540 -30.38 -20.35 -11.12
CA SER A 540 -31.17 -19.20 -11.53
C SER A 540 -31.21 -19.10 -13.06
N THR A 541 -32.23 -18.40 -13.59
CA THR A 541 -32.31 -18.09 -15.02
C THR A 541 -31.05 -17.35 -15.50
N SER A 542 -30.50 -16.44 -14.71
CA SER A 542 -29.26 -15.73 -15.02
C SER A 542 -28.03 -16.65 -15.07
N THR A 543 -28.00 -17.70 -14.25
CA THR A 543 -26.94 -18.73 -14.31
C THR A 543 -27.00 -19.53 -15.60
N LEU A 544 -28.19 -19.85 -16.11
CA LEU A 544 -28.34 -20.50 -17.43
C LEU A 544 -27.89 -19.62 -18.59
N VAL A 545 -28.20 -18.32 -18.52
CA VAL A 545 -27.69 -17.34 -19.50
C VAL A 545 -26.16 -17.27 -19.45
N ALA A 546 -25.57 -17.28 -18.26
CA ALA A 546 -24.12 -17.29 -18.09
C ALA A 546 -23.49 -18.57 -18.62
N LEU A 547 -24.11 -19.74 -18.40
CA LEU A 547 -23.65 -21.02 -18.92
C LEU A 547 -23.60 -21.01 -20.46
N HIS A 548 -24.64 -20.49 -21.11
CA HIS A 548 -24.69 -20.36 -22.55
C HIS A 548 -23.69 -19.37 -23.12
N LYS A 549 -23.40 -18.30 -22.37
CA LYS A 549 -22.48 -17.23 -22.76
C LYS A 549 -21.02 -17.63 -22.64
N ASP A 550 -20.62 -18.15 -21.50
CA ASP A 550 -19.25 -18.57 -21.21
C ASP A 550 -19.24 -19.63 -20.10
N PRO A 551 -19.23 -20.93 -20.47
CA PRO A 551 -19.20 -22.03 -19.50
C PRO A 551 -17.97 -22.02 -18.61
N VAL A 552 -16.81 -21.55 -19.14
CA VAL A 552 -15.55 -21.52 -18.40
C VAL A 552 -15.59 -20.45 -17.31
N GLU A 553 -16.09 -19.25 -17.64
CA GLU A 553 -16.28 -18.20 -16.65
C GLU A 553 -17.28 -18.61 -15.57
N LEU A 554 -18.38 -19.27 -15.96
CA LEU A 554 -19.35 -19.76 -14.98
C LEU A 554 -18.73 -20.83 -14.06
N ALA A 555 -18.00 -21.78 -14.61
CA ALA A 555 -17.31 -22.82 -13.84
C ALA A 555 -16.34 -22.21 -12.80
N LEU A 556 -15.57 -21.20 -13.21
CA LEU A 556 -14.68 -20.47 -12.28
C LEU A 556 -15.48 -19.76 -11.18
N ASN A 557 -16.59 -19.11 -11.52
CA ASN A 557 -17.46 -18.43 -10.55
C ASN A 557 -18.14 -19.39 -9.57
N ILE A 558 -18.53 -20.57 -10.02
CA ILE A 558 -19.09 -21.62 -9.14
C ILE A 558 -18.02 -22.14 -8.18
N ARG A 559 -16.82 -22.38 -8.68
CA ARG A 559 -15.70 -22.89 -7.88
C ARG A 559 -15.23 -21.88 -6.82
N ARG A 560 -15.19 -20.60 -7.19
CA ARG A 560 -14.71 -19.52 -6.33
C ARG A 560 -15.60 -18.28 -6.48
N PRO A 561 -16.76 -18.28 -5.82
CA PRO A 561 -17.67 -17.15 -5.91
C PRO A 561 -17.00 -15.90 -5.33
N MET A 562 -16.85 -14.89 -6.18
CA MET A 562 -16.34 -13.59 -5.77
C MET A 562 -17.51 -12.66 -5.45
N PRO A 563 -17.58 -12.09 -4.24
CA PRO A 563 -18.58 -11.08 -3.94
C PRO A 563 -18.43 -9.89 -4.91
N ARG A 564 -19.47 -9.58 -5.64
CA ARG A 564 -19.51 -8.40 -6.50
C ARG A 564 -20.34 -7.33 -5.78
N ALA A 565 -19.80 -6.13 -5.66
CA ALA A 565 -20.60 -4.98 -5.24
C ALA A 565 -21.70 -4.76 -6.27
N GLN A 566 -22.92 -4.48 -5.80
CA GLN A 566 -23.99 -4.07 -6.70
C GLN A 566 -23.59 -2.73 -7.32
N ASP A 567 -23.51 -2.71 -8.64
CA ASP A 567 -23.28 -1.47 -9.37
C ASP A 567 -24.54 -0.59 -9.36
N GLU A 568 -24.38 0.65 -9.72
CA GLU A 568 -25.47 1.64 -9.76
C GLU A 568 -26.59 1.24 -10.74
N TYR A 569 -26.23 0.58 -11.84
CA TYR A 569 -27.17 0.09 -12.84
C TYR A 569 -28.05 -1.04 -12.31
N SER A 570 -27.44 -2.01 -11.58
CA SER A 570 -28.18 -3.11 -10.95
C SER A 570 -29.15 -2.61 -9.88
N ARG A 571 -28.72 -1.61 -9.06
CA ARG A 571 -29.61 -1.00 -8.05
C ARG A 571 -30.78 -0.27 -8.69
N ARG A 572 -30.51 0.49 -9.75
CA ARG A 572 -31.56 1.20 -10.52
C ARG A 572 -32.53 0.23 -11.18
N GLY A 573 -32.04 -0.86 -11.75
CA GLY A 573 -32.87 -1.93 -12.30
C GLY A 573 -33.82 -2.51 -11.26
N THR A 574 -33.30 -2.89 -10.09
CA THR A 574 -34.11 -3.43 -8.98
C THR A 574 -35.16 -2.42 -8.50
N ALA A 575 -34.80 -1.14 -8.34
CA ALA A 575 -35.73 -0.09 -7.93
C ALA A 575 -36.83 0.12 -8.97
N PHE A 576 -36.51 0.01 -10.27
CA PHE A 576 -37.48 0.13 -11.35
C PHE A 576 -38.49 -1.03 -11.35
N HIS A 577 -38.05 -2.28 -11.22
CA HIS A 577 -38.92 -3.45 -11.13
C HIS A 577 -39.87 -3.37 -9.92
N LEU A 578 -39.33 -2.98 -8.76
CA LEU A 578 -40.15 -2.79 -7.56
C LEU A 578 -41.19 -1.70 -7.73
N TRP A 579 -40.87 -0.62 -8.47
CA TRP A 579 -41.83 0.44 -8.77
C TRP A 579 -42.93 -0.06 -9.70
N ILE A 580 -42.63 -0.85 -10.75
CA ILE A 580 -43.65 -1.46 -11.64
C ILE A 580 -44.58 -2.38 -10.85
N GLU A 581 -44.01 -3.24 -9.98
CA GLU A 581 -44.78 -4.11 -9.13
C GLU A 581 -45.80 -3.32 -8.30
N ARG A 582 -45.35 -2.23 -7.66
CA ARG A 582 -46.24 -1.33 -6.89
C ARG A 582 -47.25 -0.62 -7.77
N HIS A 583 -46.88 -0.16 -8.95
CA HIS A 583 -47.76 0.52 -9.87
C HIS A 583 -48.98 -0.34 -10.23
N PHE A 584 -48.79 -1.63 -10.43
CA PHE A 584 -49.89 -2.56 -10.73
C PHE A 584 -50.63 -3.08 -9.48
N LEU A 585 -49.92 -3.20 -8.33
CA LEU A 585 -50.51 -3.60 -7.07
C LEU A 585 -51.33 -2.45 -6.41
N ALA A 586 -50.90 -1.22 -6.56
CA ALA A 586 -51.63 -0.05 -6.05
C ALA A 586 -53.02 0.13 -6.71
N ALA A 587 -53.25 -0.49 -7.87
CA ALA A 587 -54.60 -0.59 -8.47
C ALA A 587 -55.53 -1.55 -7.71
N THR A 588 -55.02 -2.31 -6.70
CA THR A 588 -55.76 -3.29 -5.92
C THR A 588 -55.57 -3.12 -4.41
N LEU A 589 -55.99 -1.97 -3.82
CA LEU A 589 -56.15 -1.80 -2.36
C LEU A 589 -54.82 -1.81 -1.54
N PHE A 590 -54.24 -0.63 -1.28
CA PHE A 590 -53.68 -0.28 0.05
C PHE A 590 -53.27 1.18 0.10
N ASP A 591 -53.51 1.84 1.25
CA ASP A 591 -53.16 3.22 1.55
C ASP A 591 -51.63 3.44 1.59
N ASP A 592 -51.17 4.62 1.22
CA ASP A 592 -49.79 5.06 0.98
C ASP A 592 -48.96 5.24 2.26
N ASP A 593 -49.47 4.96 3.46
CA ASP A 593 -48.88 5.37 4.75
C ASP A 593 -47.97 4.32 5.44
N ASP A 594 -47.81 3.10 4.90
CA ASP A 594 -47.09 2.03 5.59
C ASP A 594 -45.64 1.71 5.05
N LEU A 595 -45.05 2.59 4.24
CA LEU A 595 -43.83 2.27 3.50
C LEU A 595 -42.56 3.12 3.81
N ASP A 596 -42.51 3.74 4.99
CA ASP A 596 -41.37 4.60 5.42
C ASP A 596 -40.11 3.86 5.95
N PHE A 597 -39.95 2.57 5.70
CA PHE A 597 -38.81 1.78 6.20
C PHE A 597 -37.69 1.48 5.20
N LEU A 598 -37.65 2.16 4.07
CA LEU A 598 -36.45 2.10 3.20
C LEU A 598 -35.81 3.48 3.17
N ASP A 599 -34.52 3.53 3.55
CA ASP A 599 -33.68 4.73 3.46
C ASP A 599 -34.01 5.53 2.19
N PRO A 600 -34.18 6.84 2.28
CA PRO A 600 -34.41 7.67 1.12
C PRO A 600 -33.16 7.65 0.25
N LEU A 601 -33.19 6.82 -0.80
CA LEU A 601 -32.23 6.95 -1.89
C LEU A 601 -32.35 8.38 -2.42
N GLU A 602 -31.22 9.08 -2.55
CA GLU A 602 -31.20 10.39 -3.20
C GLU A 602 -31.99 10.31 -4.53
N PRO A 603 -32.76 11.37 -4.90
CA PRO A 603 -33.60 11.31 -6.09
C PRO A 603 -32.75 11.06 -7.34
N ASP A 604 -32.84 9.83 -7.87
CA ASP A 604 -32.17 9.45 -9.11
C ASP A 604 -33.00 9.95 -10.31
N GLN A 605 -32.60 11.09 -10.87
CA GLN A 605 -33.22 11.66 -12.06
C GLN A 605 -33.32 10.69 -13.24
N THR A 606 -32.42 9.70 -13.32
CA THR A 606 -32.43 8.69 -14.37
C THR A 606 -33.47 7.61 -14.12
N LEU A 607 -33.80 7.29 -12.88
CA LEU A 607 -34.90 6.39 -12.51
C LEU A 607 -36.25 7.03 -12.85
N GLU A 608 -36.44 8.30 -12.53
CA GLU A 608 -37.66 9.05 -12.90
C GLU A 608 -37.84 9.10 -14.43
N GLY A 609 -36.79 9.34 -15.18
CA GLY A 609 -36.83 9.29 -16.64
C GLY A 609 -37.19 7.90 -17.21
N LEU A 610 -36.84 6.81 -16.52
CA LEU A 610 -37.26 5.45 -16.90
C LEU A 610 -38.76 5.25 -16.60
N LYS A 611 -39.27 5.72 -15.47
CA LYS A 611 -40.68 5.66 -15.10
C LYS A 611 -41.54 6.41 -16.11
N GLU A 612 -41.17 7.63 -16.49
CA GLU A 612 -41.90 8.44 -17.50
C GLU A 612 -41.94 7.74 -18.86
N LYS A 613 -40.83 7.18 -19.32
CA LYS A 613 -40.77 6.44 -20.59
C LYS A 613 -41.62 5.20 -20.57
N TRP A 614 -41.59 4.45 -19.46
CA TRP A 614 -42.42 3.26 -19.32
C TRP A 614 -43.94 3.63 -19.30
N LEU A 615 -44.32 4.69 -18.58
CA LEU A 615 -45.72 5.18 -18.54
C LEU A 615 -46.23 5.61 -19.93
N SER A 616 -45.34 6.02 -20.82
CA SER A 616 -45.67 6.36 -22.20
C SER A 616 -45.72 5.16 -23.16
N SER A 617 -45.33 3.96 -22.68
CA SER A 617 -45.31 2.75 -23.49
C SER A 617 -46.69 2.10 -23.67
N GLU A 618 -46.81 1.25 -24.69
CA GLU A 618 -48.04 0.45 -24.90
C GLU A 618 -48.41 -0.44 -23.70
N TRP A 619 -47.40 -0.83 -22.91
CA TRP A 619 -47.53 -1.77 -21.79
C TRP A 619 -48.15 -1.13 -20.57
N ALA A 620 -47.90 0.14 -20.32
CA ALA A 620 -48.55 0.89 -19.24
C ALA A 620 -50.05 1.06 -19.41
N ALA A 621 -50.51 1.10 -20.67
CA ALA A 621 -51.93 1.22 -20.99
C ALA A 621 -52.70 -0.13 -20.92
N ARG A 622 -51.99 -1.24 -20.73
CA ARG A 622 -52.59 -2.59 -20.68
C ARG A 622 -52.57 -3.12 -19.25
N THR A 623 -53.62 -3.83 -18.86
CA THR A 623 -53.64 -4.54 -17.58
C THR A 623 -52.92 -5.90 -17.72
N PRO A 624 -51.85 -6.17 -16.99
CA PRO A 624 -51.17 -7.45 -17.00
C PRO A 624 -52.06 -8.52 -16.36
N PHE A 625 -51.97 -9.75 -16.89
CA PHE A 625 -52.61 -10.91 -16.29
C PHE A 625 -51.96 -11.28 -14.95
N ALA A 626 -50.63 -11.11 -14.87
CA ALA A 626 -49.82 -11.32 -13.67
C ALA A 626 -48.51 -10.50 -13.73
N VAL A 627 -47.99 -10.09 -12.56
CA VAL A 627 -46.75 -9.30 -12.43
C VAL A 627 -45.86 -9.98 -11.39
N GLU A 628 -44.56 -9.92 -11.60
CA GLU A 628 -43.50 -10.45 -10.69
C GLU A 628 -43.78 -11.88 -10.21
N VAL A 629 -44.07 -12.77 -11.16
CA VAL A 629 -44.51 -14.14 -10.90
C VAL A 629 -43.30 -15.03 -10.59
N PRO A 630 -43.16 -15.53 -9.35
CA PRO A 630 -42.12 -16.50 -9.06
C PRO A 630 -42.42 -17.85 -9.71
N PHE A 631 -41.39 -18.51 -10.22
CA PHE A 631 -41.55 -19.84 -10.80
C PHE A 631 -40.42 -20.79 -10.42
N GLU A 632 -40.75 -22.07 -10.47
CA GLU A 632 -39.81 -23.18 -10.44
C GLU A 632 -40.12 -24.09 -11.64
N ALA A 633 -39.16 -24.33 -12.51
CA ALA A 633 -39.29 -25.21 -13.67
C ALA A 633 -38.22 -26.26 -13.65
N VAL A 634 -38.58 -27.53 -13.90
CA VAL A 634 -37.62 -28.62 -14.04
C VAL A 634 -37.22 -28.67 -15.51
N ILE A 635 -35.94 -28.48 -15.81
CA ILE A 635 -35.35 -28.57 -17.14
C ILE A 635 -34.26 -29.65 -17.10
N GLY A 636 -34.52 -30.81 -17.66
CA GLY A 636 -33.64 -31.97 -17.54
C GLY A 636 -33.43 -32.36 -16.08
N PRO A 637 -32.16 -32.50 -15.62
CA PRO A 637 -31.86 -32.89 -14.24
C PRO A 637 -31.84 -31.69 -13.25
N VAL A 638 -32.11 -30.46 -13.70
CA VAL A 638 -31.87 -29.23 -12.95
C VAL A 638 -33.18 -28.50 -12.66
N LEU A 639 -33.32 -28.00 -11.43
CA LEU A 639 -34.41 -27.11 -11.04
C LEU A 639 -34.02 -25.66 -11.32
N VAL A 640 -34.71 -25.00 -12.25
CA VAL A 640 -34.50 -23.59 -12.57
C VAL A 640 -35.49 -22.71 -11.84
N ARG A 641 -35.00 -21.71 -11.16
CA ARG A 641 -35.80 -20.71 -10.42
C ARG A 641 -35.65 -19.34 -11.06
N GLY A 642 -36.74 -18.60 -11.06
CA GLY A 642 -36.73 -17.23 -11.53
C GLY A 642 -38.01 -16.50 -11.15
N ARG A 643 -38.12 -15.30 -11.69
CA ARG A 643 -39.31 -14.47 -11.57
C ARG A 643 -39.60 -13.87 -12.95
N ILE A 644 -40.83 -13.94 -13.37
CA ILE A 644 -41.32 -13.34 -14.62
C ILE A 644 -41.85 -11.95 -14.30
N ASP A 645 -41.32 -10.93 -14.96
CA ASP A 645 -41.67 -9.52 -14.67
C ASP A 645 -43.15 -9.20 -14.93
N ALA A 646 -43.66 -9.54 -16.10
CA ALA A 646 -45.05 -9.37 -16.40
C ALA A 646 -45.56 -10.39 -17.45
N VAL A 647 -46.84 -10.74 -17.35
CA VAL A 647 -47.52 -11.57 -18.33
C VAL A 647 -48.82 -10.87 -18.75
N TYR A 648 -49.04 -10.77 -20.03
CA TYR A 648 -50.26 -10.20 -20.64
C TYR A 648 -51.04 -11.27 -21.38
N GLU A 649 -52.34 -11.20 -21.35
CA GLU A 649 -53.22 -12.01 -22.18
C GLU A 649 -53.69 -11.16 -23.37
N ILE A 650 -53.34 -11.62 -24.58
CA ILE A 650 -53.64 -10.93 -25.84
C ILE A 650 -54.27 -11.94 -26.80
N ASP A 651 -55.51 -11.70 -27.19
CA ASP A 651 -56.28 -12.56 -28.15
C ASP A 651 -56.28 -14.05 -27.75
N GLY A 652 -56.40 -14.35 -26.45
CA GLY A 652 -56.44 -15.70 -25.89
C GLY A 652 -55.07 -16.43 -25.85
N ARG A 653 -53.99 -15.72 -26.07
CA ARG A 653 -52.59 -16.18 -25.92
C ARG A 653 -51.87 -15.38 -24.85
N TYR A 654 -50.85 -15.92 -24.28
CA TYR A 654 -50.02 -15.23 -23.29
C TYR A 654 -48.74 -14.66 -23.90
N GLU A 655 -48.41 -13.44 -23.53
CA GLU A 655 -47.15 -12.80 -23.86
C GLU A 655 -46.39 -12.47 -22.55
N VAL A 656 -45.23 -13.05 -22.37
CA VAL A 656 -44.31 -12.78 -21.24
C VAL A 656 -43.43 -11.61 -21.62
N ILE A 657 -43.38 -10.59 -20.76
CA ILE A 657 -42.54 -9.40 -20.97
C ILE A 657 -41.53 -9.31 -19.86
N ASP A 658 -40.29 -9.10 -20.23
CA ASP A 658 -39.15 -8.83 -19.34
C ASP A 658 -38.64 -7.40 -19.59
N TRP A 659 -38.62 -6.59 -18.52
CA TRP A 659 -38.28 -5.18 -18.59
C TRP A 659 -36.79 -4.97 -18.54
N LYS A 660 -36.20 -4.27 -19.52
CA LYS A 660 -34.77 -3.94 -19.58
C LYS A 660 -34.57 -2.43 -19.41
N THR A 661 -33.88 -2.06 -18.34
CA THR A 661 -33.52 -0.66 -18.02
C THR A 661 -32.27 -0.19 -18.75
N GLY A 662 -31.52 -1.08 -19.39
CA GLY A 662 -30.36 -0.78 -20.23
C GLY A 662 -30.76 -0.38 -21.65
N SER A 663 -29.93 0.47 -22.29
CA SER A 663 -30.14 0.94 -23.68
C SER A 663 -29.59 0.01 -24.75
N THR A 664 -28.71 -0.93 -24.38
CA THR A 664 -28.02 -1.81 -25.33
C THR A 664 -28.83 -3.10 -25.52
N LYS A 665 -29.11 -3.45 -26.77
CA LYS A 665 -29.74 -4.74 -27.09
C LYS A 665 -28.85 -5.90 -26.61
N LEU A 666 -29.47 -6.84 -25.92
CA LEU A 666 -28.79 -8.03 -25.41
C LEU A 666 -28.43 -8.98 -26.57
N GLY A 667 -27.31 -9.70 -26.42
CA GLY A 667 -26.86 -10.66 -27.41
C GLY A 667 -27.71 -11.94 -27.44
N PRO A 668 -27.41 -12.89 -28.36
CA PRO A 668 -28.20 -14.13 -28.57
C PRO A 668 -28.37 -14.99 -27.32
N SER A 669 -27.39 -14.98 -26.40
CA SER A 669 -27.45 -15.75 -25.14
C SER A 669 -28.58 -15.30 -24.21
N SER A 670 -29.10 -14.10 -24.38
CA SER A 670 -30.25 -13.62 -23.59
C SER A 670 -31.57 -14.25 -24.01
N ALA A 671 -31.66 -14.80 -25.23
CA ALA A 671 -32.84 -15.54 -25.70
C ALA A 671 -33.12 -16.77 -24.82
N VAL A 672 -32.09 -17.33 -24.16
CA VAL A 672 -32.23 -18.41 -23.17
C VAL A 672 -33.18 -17.98 -22.03
N GLN A 673 -33.09 -16.74 -21.56
CA GLN A 673 -33.96 -16.20 -20.51
C GLN A 673 -35.44 -16.25 -20.93
N LEU A 674 -35.74 -15.75 -22.13
CA LEU A 674 -37.09 -15.74 -22.67
C LEU A 674 -37.65 -17.16 -22.91
N ALA A 675 -36.78 -18.08 -23.38
CA ALA A 675 -37.16 -19.48 -23.56
C ALA A 675 -37.55 -20.14 -22.24
N VAL A 676 -36.76 -19.91 -21.17
CA VAL A 676 -37.07 -20.40 -19.82
C VAL A 676 -38.38 -19.82 -19.30
N TYR A 677 -38.60 -18.53 -19.49
CA TYR A 677 -39.83 -17.87 -19.03
C TYR A 677 -41.07 -18.38 -19.77
N ARG A 678 -40.96 -18.56 -21.08
CA ARG A 678 -42.00 -19.19 -21.90
C ARG A 678 -42.41 -20.57 -21.39
N LEU A 679 -41.43 -21.46 -21.18
CA LEU A 679 -41.67 -22.81 -20.67
C LEU A 679 -42.21 -22.78 -19.23
N ALA A 680 -41.65 -21.93 -18.37
CA ALA A 680 -42.10 -21.83 -17.00
C ALA A 680 -43.57 -21.39 -16.91
N TRP A 681 -43.98 -20.38 -17.70
CA TRP A 681 -45.35 -19.95 -17.73
C TRP A 681 -46.31 -21.02 -18.31
N ALA A 682 -45.89 -21.67 -19.43
CA ALA A 682 -46.66 -22.74 -20.03
C ALA A 682 -46.90 -23.91 -19.04
N ASN A 683 -45.84 -24.32 -18.33
CA ASN A 683 -45.93 -25.35 -17.31
C ASN A 683 -46.85 -24.94 -16.14
N LEU A 684 -46.73 -23.70 -15.68
CA LEU A 684 -47.52 -23.17 -14.57
C LEU A 684 -49.01 -23.11 -14.89
N LYS A 685 -49.34 -22.89 -16.16
CA LYS A 685 -50.73 -22.85 -16.65
C LYS A 685 -51.22 -24.20 -17.22
N GLY A 686 -50.34 -25.17 -17.44
CA GLY A 686 -50.68 -26.44 -18.05
C GLY A 686 -51.12 -26.30 -19.52
N ILE A 687 -50.49 -25.37 -20.27
CA ILE A 687 -50.81 -25.10 -21.70
C ILE A 687 -49.58 -25.40 -22.58
N ASP A 688 -49.86 -25.53 -23.90
CA ASP A 688 -48.77 -25.72 -24.87
C ASP A 688 -47.88 -24.47 -24.92
N PRO A 689 -46.53 -24.62 -24.83
CA PRO A 689 -45.59 -23.52 -25.01
C PRO A 689 -45.76 -22.71 -26.29
N ALA A 690 -46.35 -23.30 -27.34
CA ALA A 690 -46.70 -22.58 -28.55
C ALA A 690 -47.78 -21.49 -28.37
N GLN A 691 -48.55 -21.53 -27.27
CA GLN A 691 -49.53 -20.50 -26.89
C GLN A 691 -48.94 -19.35 -26.11
N VAL A 692 -47.63 -19.40 -25.78
CA VAL A 692 -46.90 -18.41 -25.02
C VAL A 692 -45.81 -17.78 -25.88
N SER A 693 -45.88 -16.48 -26.08
CA SER A 693 -44.78 -15.67 -26.63
C SER A 693 -43.96 -15.00 -25.49
N ALA A 694 -42.74 -14.64 -25.78
CA ALA A 694 -41.89 -13.89 -24.80
C ALA A 694 -41.09 -12.81 -25.51
N ALA A 695 -40.92 -11.66 -24.87
CA ALA A 695 -40.23 -10.51 -25.42
C ALA A 695 -39.47 -9.71 -24.37
N PHE A 696 -38.40 -9.05 -24.80
CA PHE A 696 -37.75 -8.01 -24.04
C PHE A 696 -38.35 -6.64 -24.39
N HIS A 697 -38.70 -5.86 -23.39
CA HIS A 697 -39.06 -4.45 -23.61
C HIS A 697 -37.96 -3.54 -23.06
N TYR A 698 -37.29 -2.81 -23.94
CA TYR A 698 -36.23 -1.87 -23.60
C TYR A 698 -36.84 -0.50 -23.25
N VAL A 699 -37.01 -0.24 -21.97
CA VAL A 699 -37.67 0.98 -21.45
C VAL A 699 -37.02 2.26 -21.98
N PRO A 700 -35.68 2.41 -22.05
CA PRO A 700 -35.07 3.64 -22.54
C PRO A 700 -35.42 3.98 -23.99
N SER A 701 -35.65 2.99 -24.84
CA SER A 701 -35.94 3.15 -26.27
C SER A 701 -37.43 2.96 -26.62
N GLY A 702 -38.24 2.41 -25.70
CA GLY A 702 -39.62 2.04 -25.94
C GLY A 702 -39.81 0.89 -26.95
N GLN A 703 -38.74 0.15 -27.27
CA GLN A 703 -38.78 -0.94 -28.23
C GLN A 703 -39.05 -2.28 -27.57
N THR A 704 -40.00 -3.04 -28.13
CA THR A 704 -40.25 -4.43 -27.74
C THR A 704 -39.62 -5.36 -28.78
N ASP A 705 -38.68 -6.20 -28.30
CA ASP A 705 -37.94 -7.17 -29.13
C ASP A 705 -38.54 -8.58 -28.93
N ARG A 706 -39.30 -9.05 -29.91
CA ARG A 706 -39.93 -10.36 -29.93
C ARG A 706 -39.01 -11.35 -30.69
N SER A 707 -38.31 -12.21 -29.97
CA SER A 707 -37.51 -13.25 -30.61
C SER A 707 -38.40 -14.29 -31.27
N ALA A 708 -38.22 -14.47 -32.56
CA ALA A 708 -38.99 -15.46 -33.33
C ALA A 708 -38.56 -16.89 -33.03
N ASP A 709 -37.29 -17.11 -32.73
CA ASP A 709 -36.67 -18.44 -32.52
C ASP A 709 -36.21 -18.60 -31.08
N LEU A 710 -37.16 -18.88 -30.18
CA LEU A 710 -36.82 -19.20 -28.79
C LEU A 710 -36.48 -20.70 -28.68
N LEU A 711 -35.43 -21.01 -27.90
CA LEU A 711 -35.00 -22.41 -27.65
C LEU A 711 -36.17 -23.26 -27.14
N THR A 712 -36.25 -24.49 -27.68
CA THR A 712 -37.18 -25.50 -27.20
C THR A 712 -36.67 -26.13 -25.90
N GLU A 713 -37.54 -26.85 -25.20
CA GLU A 713 -37.15 -27.58 -23.99
C GLU A 713 -35.98 -28.54 -24.25
N THR A 714 -35.98 -29.27 -25.39
CA THR A 714 -34.91 -30.18 -25.77
C THR A 714 -33.58 -29.44 -25.96
N GLU A 715 -33.61 -28.26 -26.58
CA GLU A 715 -32.41 -27.46 -26.78
C GLU A 715 -31.87 -26.88 -25.45
N LEU A 716 -32.73 -26.51 -24.51
CA LEU A 716 -32.34 -26.12 -23.16
C LEU A 716 -31.74 -27.27 -22.34
N ILE A 717 -32.27 -28.50 -22.50
CA ILE A 717 -31.69 -29.73 -21.90
C ILE A 717 -30.30 -29.99 -22.48
N ASN A 718 -30.15 -29.90 -23.81
CA ASN A 718 -28.86 -30.08 -24.46
C ASN A 718 -27.83 -29.04 -23.99
N LEU A 719 -28.23 -27.83 -23.68
CA LEU A 719 -27.36 -26.79 -23.10
C LEU A 719 -26.79 -27.22 -21.73
N LEU A 720 -27.57 -27.95 -20.94
CA LEU A 720 -27.15 -28.48 -19.64
C LEU A 720 -26.24 -29.72 -19.77
N SER A 721 -26.29 -30.39 -20.90
CA SER A 721 -25.48 -31.61 -21.20
C SER A 721 -24.14 -31.28 -21.87
N LEU A 722 -23.81 -30.02 -22.15
CA LEU A 722 -22.55 -29.61 -22.77
C LEU A 722 -21.32 -29.78 -21.85
N GLY A 723 -21.48 -30.43 -20.71
CA GLY A 723 -20.44 -30.75 -19.75
C GLY A 723 -20.06 -32.24 -19.67
N ASP A 724 -20.67 -33.09 -20.45
CA ASP A 724 -20.34 -34.56 -20.54
C ASP A 724 -19.31 -34.85 -21.63
#